data_9f11144357913b170ecb7998876b5000
#
_entry.id   9f11144357913b170ecb7998876b5000
#
_cell.length_a   1.000
_cell.length_b   1.000
_cell.length_c   1.000
_cell.angle_alpha   90.00
_cell.angle_beta   90.00
_cell.angle_gamma   90.00
#
_symmetry.space_group_name_H-M   'P 1'
#
loop_
_entity.id
_entity.type
_entity.pdbx_description
1 polymer ?
#
loop_
_entity_poly.entity_id
_entity_poly.type
_entity_poly.pdbx_seq_one_letter_code
_entity_poly.pdbx_strand_id
1 'polypeptide(L)'
;ISSNRRIFIGNTAEGDSLNAGVDEIIIKVRDGDLFILGGDSRSTLYAVYSLLENYLGCRFYAPDVEIIPETDHVTLPSHIDYRYTPPVTIRTVHSRLYYGNAAFADKRKVTHEAFPGYVPGYGVHTFDRFVPSSKYFQTHPEYYALRDGRRIPTQLCLTNADVLDIVKNVVASILDQYPDSKVISVSTNDNTQYCQCESCKAIDDREESHAGSVIDFVNKIAAEFPERTISTLAYQYTRKAPKLIKPGANVLITLCSIECDRSAPIEEKCQDFADDLIDWGKLTENVRIWDYTTQFTNFLAPFPNIHTLQPNIQFFRDNNAKWIFEQHSHHPSELFEFRSYLTAQLLWDPDTDQDSIITDFLNGYYEEAAPHVQKYITAIHNEIQQDKDFFLFLYGDPAQAFRSFLRPEMLKQYDCWYQEAEKAVEGKPRVLERVQLARLSTDFAILEAARLNDPEAYTLFIRGDNGKKTTPDDLRQRLARFTRTCRDADITFMNEMRFSVDEYLDFYEYTLARALEENIAIGKEVTLLQKPKKYAGENPQVITDGAFGGANFNANWLGFEGNDLEAIIDLEDITEIRLIACDFLQIVNHIVFFPTDVKYYYSEDGENYVYLGRVDNKRTLTKQSKINDIQSFRHPFSPVKARFVKVVANNMDTAPLWHHGAGLPSWIFVDEISVQ
;
A
#
# COMPACT_ATOMS: atom_id res chain seq x y z
N ILE A 1 8.03 -49.64 32.12
CA ILE A 1 7.82 -48.52 33.04
C ILE A 1 6.42 -48.00 32.77
N SER A 2 5.45 -48.35 33.64
CA SER A 2 4.13 -47.73 33.59
C SER A 2 4.29 -46.32 34.16
N SER A 3 4.42 -45.32 33.30
CA SER A 3 4.43 -43.93 33.74
C SER A 3 2.98 -43.40 33.67
N ASN A 4 2.36 -43.17 34.80
CA ASN A 4 1.12 -42.38 34.91
C ASN A 4 1.41 -40.88 34.66
N ARG A 5 2.11 -40.56 33.54
CA ARG A 5 2.36 -39.17 33.14
C ARG A 5 1.11 -38.60 32.54
N ARG A 6 0.70 -37.43 32.99
CA ARG A 6 -0.54 -36.76 32.56
C ARG A 6 -0.19 -35.48 31.77
N ILE A 7 -1.06 -35.07 30.88
CA ILE A 7 -1.01 -33.80 30.19
C ILE A 7 -2.23 -32.99 30.65
N PHE A 8 -1.97 -31.85 31.21
CA PHE A 8 -2.99 -30.90 31.64
C PHE A 8 -3.02 -29.71 30.66
N ILE A 9 -4.16 -29.46 30.05
CA ILE A 9 -4.35 -28.36 29.09
C ILE A 9 -5.45 -27.43 29.63
N GLY A 10 -5.13 -26.13 29.72
CA GLY A 10 -6.02 -25.10 30.23
C GLY A 10 -6.14 -25.09 31.74
N ASN A 11 -7.12 -24.37 32.25
CA ASN A 11 -7.34 -24.17 33.68
C ASN A 11 -7.84 -25.47 34.32
N THR A 12 -6.97 -26.12 35.08
CA THR A 12 -7.24 -27.31 35.86
C THR A 12 -6.84 -27.06 37.31
N ALA A 13 -7.47 -27.76 38.28
CA ALA A 13 -7.16 -27.60 39.70
C ALA A 13 -5.66 -27.84 40.00
N GLU A 14 -5.01 -28.74 39.28
CA GLU A 14 -3.58 -29.01 39.39
C GLU A 14 -2.71 -27.90 38.75
N GLY A 15 -3.23 -27.20 37.71
CA GLY A 15 -2.59 -26.12 37.00
C GLY A 15 -2.77 -24.76 37.69
N ASP A 16 -3.84 -24.56 38.46
CA ASP A 16 -4.19 -23.28 39.11
C ASP A 16 -3.06 -22.72 39.98
N SER A 17 -2.23 -23.58 40.57
CA SER A 17 -1.07 -23.16 41.36
C SER A 17 0.06 -22.50 40.52
N LEU A 18 -0.01 -22.55 39.20
CA LEU A 18 0.98 -21.94 38.29
C LEU A 18 0.66 -20.47 37.98
N ASN A 19 -0.60 -20.04 38.22
CA ASN A 19 -1.08 -18.65 38.08
C ASN A 19 -0.61 -17.98 36.78
N ALA A 20 -1.17 -18.36 35.63
CA ALA A 20 -0.93 -17.67 34.39
C ALA A 20 -1.55 -16.25 34.43
N GLY A 21 -0.74 -15.23 34.10
CA GLY A 21 -1.22 -13.86 33.91
C GLY A 21 -2.08 -13.72 32.64
N VAL A 22 -2.72 -12.56 32.50
CA VAL A 22 -3.47 -12.22 31.29
C VAL A 22 -2.51 -12.29 30.10
N ASP A 23 -2.93 -12.93 29.00
CA ASP A 23 -2.13 -13.18 27.78
C ASP A 23 -0.85 -14.02 27.98
N GLU A 24 -0.52 -14.45 29.19
CA GLU A 24 0.63 -15.31 29.47
C GLU A 24 0.37 -16.73 28.98
N ILE A 25 1.42 -17.36 28.44
CA ILE A 25 1.47 -18.80 28.17
C ILE A 25 2.50 -19.48 29.05
N ILE A 26 2.17 -20.71 29.51
CA ILE A 26 3.05 -21.52 30.34
C ILE A 26 3.11 -22.94 29.78
N ILE A 27 4.33 -23.42 29.56
CA ILE A 27 4.61 -24.82 29.23
C ILE A 27 5.59 -25.34 30.28
N LYS A 28 5.15 -26.26 31.14
CA LYS A 28 5.96 -26.71 32.26
C LYS A 28 5.85 -28.20 32.49
N VAL A 29 6.98 -28.84 32.75
CA VAL A 29 7.04 -30.20 33.31
C VAL A 29 7.27 -30.12 34.81
N ARG A 30 6.36 -30.70 35.59
CA ARG A 30 6.42 -30.76 37.05
C ARG A 30 6.04 -32.15 37.52
N ASP A 31 6.92 -32.79 38.29
CA ASP A 31 6.72 -34.17 38.84
C ASP A 31 6.43 -35.23 37.74
N GLY A 32 6.91 -35.00 36.52
CA GLY A 32 6.71 -35.86 35.37
C GLY A 32 5.44 -35.60 34.57
N ASP A 33 4.57 -34.73 35.04
CA ASP A 33 3.38 -34.27 34.33
C ASP A 33 3.65 -33.00 33.50
N LEU A 34 2.99 -32.87 32.33
CA LEU A 34 3.09 -31.73 31.45
C LEU A 34 1.89 -30.81 31.64
N PHE A 35 2.17 -29.53 31.89
CA PHE A 35 1.20 -28.47 31.99
C PHE A 35 1.31 -27.50 30.81
N ILE A 36 0.20 -27.24 30.12
CA ILE A 36 0.07 -26.33 28.98
C ILE A 36 -1.07 -25.38 29.31
N LEU A 37 -0.73 -24.18 29.75
CA LEU A 37 -1.69 -23.23 30.33
C LEU A 37 -1.61 -21.88 29.63
N GLY A 38 -2.71 -21.15 29.66
CA GLY A 38 -2.79 -19.72 29.30
C GLY A 38 -3.68 -18.98 30.27
N GLY A 39 -3.54 -17.66 30.35
CA GLY A 39 -4.38 -16.81 31.19
C GLY A 39 -5.85 -16.80 30.77
N ASP A 40 -6.13 -17.15 29.53
CA ASP A 40 -7.45 -17.35 28.97
C ASP A 40 -7.47 -18.54 28.00
N SER A 41 -8.61 -18.79 27.35
CA SER A 41 -8.77 -19.90 26.38
C SER A 41 -7.89 -19.70 25.13
N ARG A 42 -7.70 -18.47 24.67
CA ARG A 42 -6.89 -18.14 23.50
C ARG A 42 -5.40 -18.29 23.80
N SER A 43 -4.94 -17.79 24.94
CA SER A 43 -3.57 -17.99 25.40
C SER A 43 -3.24 -19.47 25.61
N THR A 44 -4.22 -20.28 26.11
CA THR A 44 -4.05 -21.73 26.22
C THR A 44 -3.82 -22.38 24.84
N LEU A 45 -4.58 -21.98 23.83
CA LEU A 45 -4.37 -22.46 22.45
C LEU A 45 -3.00 -22.07 21.92
N TYR A 46 -2.54 -20.85 22.19
CA TYR A 46 -1.21 -20.40 21.82
C TYR A 46 -0.08 -21.18 22.53
N ALA A 47 -0.30 -21.57 23.80
CA ALA A 47 0.64 -22.44 24.52
C ALA A 47 0.75 -23.82 23.84
N VAL A 48 -0.37 -24.39 23.35
CA VAL A 48 -0.37 -25.65 22.59
C VAL A 48 0.44 -25.50 21.30
N TYR A 49 0.19 -24.46 20.49
CA TYR A 49 0.95 -24.24 19.26
C TYR A 49 2.42 -23.99 19.55
N SER A 50 2.75 -23.25 20.61
CA SER A 50 4.15 -23.04 21.02
C SER A 50 4.84 -24.35 21.43
N LEU A 51 4.15 -25.27 22.10
CA LEU A 51 4.67 -26.61 22.37
C LEU A 51 4.97 -27.37 21.06
N LEU A 52 4.02 -27.36 20.12
CA LEU A 52 4.17 -28.06 18.84
C LEU A 52 5.35 -27.51 18.04
N GLU A 53 5.51 -26.18 17.99
CA GLU A 53 6.59 -25.54 17.25
C GLU A 53 7.95 -25.68 17.93
N ASN A 54 8.04 -25.36 19.24
CA ASN A 54 9.32 -25.25 19.95
C ASN A 54 9.91 -26.60 20.37
N TYR A 55 9.06 -27.62 20.60
CA TYR A 55 9.51 -28.89 21.16
C TYR A 55 9.23 -30.10 20.28
N LEU A 56 8.27 -30.01 19.36
CA LEU A 56 7.90 -31.13 18.51
C LEU A 56 8.25 -30.93 17.03
N GLY A 57 8.84 -29.79 16.67
CA GLY A 57 9.31 -29.52 15.32
C GLY A 57 8.23 -29.27 14.28
N CYS A 58 6.97 -29.08 14.72
CA CYS A 58 5.90 -28.70 13.79
C CYS A 58 6.15 -27.30 13.22
N ARG A 59 5.74 -27.07 11.98
CA ARG A 59 5.79 -25.76 11.32
C ARG A 59 4.52 -25.50 10.54
N PHE A 60 4.07 -24.25 10.55
CA PHE A 60 2.85 -23.78 9.90
C PHE A 60 3.16 -22.54 9.08
N TYR A 61 3.73 -22.72 7.86
CA TYR A 61 4.24 -21.62 7.02
C TYR A 61 3.12 -20.90 6.26
N ALA A 62 2.14 -21.65 5.76
CA ALA A 62 0.96 -21.15 5.07
C ALA A 62 -0.25 -22.08 5.37
N PRO A 63 -1.49 -21.69 5.04
CA PRO A 63 -2.67 -22.53 5.31
C PRO A 63 -2.60 -23.93 4.73
N ASP A 64 -1.88 -24.13 3.63
CA ASP A 64 -1.69 -25.40 2.92
C ASP A 64 -0.25 -25.93 3.02
N VAL A 65 0.62 -25.30 3.82
CA VAL A 65 2.04 -25.67 3.96
C VAL A 65 2.38 -25.85 5.43
N GLU A 66 2.20 -27.08 5.88
CA GLU A 66 2.49 -27.51 7.25
C GLU A 66 3.51 -28.65 7.25
N ILE A 67 4.45 -28.59 8.18
CA ILE A 67 5.37 -29.68 8.46
C ILE A 67 4.99 -30.28 9.81
N ILE A 68 4.62 -31.55 9.80
CA ILE A 68 4.37 -32.34 11.00
C ILE A 68 5.34 -33.50 10.95
N PRO A 69 6.36 -33.55 11.83
CA PRO A 69 7.35 -34.62 11.83
C PRO A 69 6.69 -35.97 12.04
N GLU A 70 6.99 -36.94 11.17
CA GLU A 70 6.58 -38.34 11.37
C GLU A 70 7.51 -38.97 12.40
N THR A 71 6.93 -39.50 13.49
CA THR A 71 7.67 -40.16 14.55
C THR A 71 6.83 -41.22 15.24
N ASP A 72 7.44 -42.38 15.53
CA ASP A 72 6.79 -43.45 16.31
C ASP A 72 6.69 -43.06 17.81
N HIS A 73 7.52 -42.15 18.28
CA HIS A 73 7.59 -41.75 19.67
C HIS A 73 7.80 -40.27 19.85
N VAL A 74 6.89 -39.62 20.57
CA VAL A 74 7.04 -38.23 21.00
C VAL A 74 7.91 -38.19 22.25
N THR A 75 9.03 -37.47 22.21
CA THR A 75 9.94 -37.28 23.34
C THR A 75 10.01 -35.79 23.69
N LEU A 76 9.70 -35.47 24.93
CA LEU A 76 9.87 -34.13 25.47
C LEU A 76 11.02 -34.07 26.48
N PRO A 77 11.72 -32.94 26.63
CA PRO A 77 12.69 -32.74 27.69
C PRO A 77 12.06 -33.01 29.04
N SER A 78 12.80 -33.66 29.95
CA SER A 78 12.34 -33.95 31.31
C SER A 78 12.15 -32.70 32.16
N HIS A 79 12.74 -31.59 31.75
CA HIS A 79 12.62 -30.28 32.36
C HIS A 79 12.25 -29.24 31.31
N ILE A 80 11.02 -28.74 31.37
CA ILE A 80 10.52 -27.61 30.64
C ILE A 80 9.96 -26.61 31.66
N ASP A 81 10.41 -25.38 31.63
CA ASP A 81 9.85 -24.26 32.40
C ASP A 81 9.84 -23.03 31.49
N TYR A 82 8.83 -22.95 30.62
CA TYR A 82 8.69 -21.88 29.66
C TYR A 82 7.49 -21.02 30.04
N ARG A 83 7.73 -19.73 30.24
CA ARG A 83 6.70 -18.70 30.45
C ARG A 83 6.94 -17.57 29.48
N TYR A 84 5.91 -17.09 28.85
CA TYR A 84 6.01 -15.98 27.92
C TYR A 84 4.71 -15.15 27.91
N THR A 85 4.86 -13.85 28.01
CA THR A 85 3.79 -12.87 27.82
C THR A 85 4.16 -12.00 26.63
N PRO A 86 3.40 -12.03 25.53
CA PRO A 86 3.74 -11.22 24.35
C PRO A 86 3.61 -9.73 24.70
N PRO A 87 4.60 -8.90 24.34
CA PRO A 87 4.56 -7.47 24.64
C PRO A 87 3.50 -6.73 23.83
N VAL A 88 3.17 -7.23 22.65
CA VAL A 88 2.09 -6.72 21.80
C VAL A 88 0.83 -7.55 22.07
N THR A 89 -0.18 -6.94 22.66
CA THR A 89 -1.41 -7.64 23.10
C THR A 89 -2.33 -7.95 21.91
N ILE A 90 -2.52 -7.00 21.00
CA ILE A 90 -3.34 -7.17 19.79
C ILE A 90 -2.44 -7.05 18.56
N ARG A 91 -2.27 -8.18 17.88
CA ARG A 91 -1.36 -8.38 16.75
C ARG A 91 -2.17 -8.60 15.50
N THR A 92 -2.13 -7.65 14.58
CA THR A 92 -2.89 -7.72 13.33
C THR A 92 -1.97 -7.60 12.13
N VAL A 93 -1.97 -8.60 11.26
CA VAL A 93 -1.37 -8.54 9.93
C VAL A 93 -2.50 -8.51 8.90
N HIS A 94 -2.57 -7.45 8.10
CA HIS A 94 -3.64 -7.28 7.09
C HIS A 94 -3.41 -8.18 5.89
N SER A 95 -3.70 -9.46 6.06
CA SER A 95 -3.46 -10.50 5.06
C SER A 95 -4.64 -11.45 4.97
N ARG A 96 -5.04 -11.78 3.73
CA ARG A 96 -6.11 -12.78 3.51
C ARG A 96 -5.74 -14.19 3.98
N LEU A 97 -4.46 -14.46 4.24
CA LEU A 97 -4.04 -15.73 4.84
C LEU A 97 -4.66 -15.93 6.23
N TYR A 98 -4.89 -14.84 6.95
CA TYR A 98 -5.47 -14.84 8.30
C TYR A 98 -6.96 -14.53 8.29
N TYR A 99 -7.39 -13.57 7.44
CA TYR A 99 -8.79 -13.17 7.36
C TYR A 99 -9.60 -14.26 6.65
N GLY A 100 -10.66 -14.71 7.32
CA GLY A 100 -11.44 -15.86 6.84
C GLY A 100 -10.83 -17.23 7.15
N ASN A 101 -9.66 -17.29 7.81
CA ASN A 101 -9.00 -18.49 8.26
C ASN A 101 -8.55 -18.37 9.72
N ALA A 102 -9.51 -18.38 10.65
CA ALA A 102 -9.25 -18.22 12.07
C ALA A 102 -8.28 -19.29 12.61
N ALA A 103 -8.38 -20.54 12.13
CA ALA A 103 -7.51 -21.62 12.57
C ALA A 103 -6.04 -21.37 12.22
N PHE A 104 -5.76 -20.80 11.05
CA PHE A 104 -4.39 -20.43 10.67
C PHE A 104 -3.91 -19.17 11.40
N ALA A 105 -4.78 -18.18 11.59
CA ALA A 105 -4.48 -17.01 12.40
C ALA A 105 -4.09 -17.38 13.84
N ASP A 106 -4.78 -18.33 14.44
CA ASP A 106 -4.46 -18.85 15.79
C ASP A 106 -3.10 -19.57 15.81
N LYS A 107 -2.77 -20.37 14.78
CA LYS A 107 -1.43 -20.97 14.63
C LYS A 107 -0.32 -19.91 14.58
N ARG A 108 -0.59 -18.78 13.96
CA ARG A 108 0.35 -17.65 13.86
C ARG A 108 0.19 -16.61 14.99
N LYS A 109 -0.74 -16.83 15.91
CA LYS A 109 -0.97 -16.01 17.10
C LYS A 109 -1.31 -14.53 16.78
N VAL A 110 -2.04 -14.33 15.67
CA VAL A 110 -2.54 -13.03 15.19
C VAL A 110 -4.06 -13.00 15.13
N THR A 111 -4.63 -11.81 14.92
CA THR A 111 -6.08 -11.66 14.73
C THR A 111 -6.51 -12.11 13.33
N HIS A 112 -7.75 -12.58 13.20
CA HIS A 112 -8.35 -12.99 11.93
C HIS A 112 -9.26 -11.91 11.30
N GLU A 113 -9.12 -10.67 11.77
CA GLU A 113 -9.86 -9.49 11.29
C GLU A 113 -9.05 -8.22 11.50
N ALA A 114 -9.31 -7.19 10.67
CA ALA A 114 -8.56 -5.92 10.70
C ALA A 114 -8.85 -5.07 11.95
N PHE A 115 -10.07 -5.16 12.45
CA PHE A 115 -10.58 -4.33 13.55
C PHE A 115 -11.25 -5.19 14.63
N PRO A 116 -10.45 -5.99 15.38
CA PRO A 116 -11.00 -6.89 16.39
C PRO A 116 -11.75 -6.11 17.49
N GLY A 117 -12.99 -6.53 17.72
CA GLY A 117 -13.85 -5.91 18.72
C GLY A 117 -14.48 -4.57 18.35
N TYR A 118 -14.22 -4.04 17.15
CA TYR A 118 -14.91 -2.83 16.67
C TYR A 118 -16.36 -3.10 16.24
N VAL A 119 -17.16 -2.06 16.29
CA VAL A 119 -18.46 -2.04 15.63
C VAL A 119 -18.26 -2.24 14.12
N PRO A 120 -18.92 -3.22 13.48
CA PRO A 120 -18.79 -3.46 12.05
C PRO A 120 -19.07 -2.22 11.21
N GLY A 121 -18.11 -1.87 10.33
CA GLY A 121 -18.22 -0.69 9.46
C GLY A 121 -17.83 0.64 10.12
N TYR A 122 -17.45 0.67 11.42
CA TYR A 122 -17.06 1.88 12.13
C TYR A 122 -15.63 1.78 12.66
N GLY A 123 -14.71 1.27 11.80
CA GLY A 123 -13.30 1.14 12.12
C GLY A 123 -12.51 2.44 11.96
N VAL A 124 -12.78 3.21 10.90
CA VAL A 124 -12.08 4.45 10.53
C VAL A 124 -12.96 5.37 9.68
N HIS A 125 -12.57 6.65 9.55
CA HIS A 125 -13.18 7.65 8.68
C HIS A 125 -14.71 7.77 8.83
N THR A 126 -15.14 8.00 10.07
CA THR A 126 -16.55 7.85 10.46
C THR A 126 -17.34 9.16 10.49
N PHE A 127 -16.72 10.33 10.36
CA PHE A 127 -17.42 11.59 10.48
C PHE A 127 -18.59 11.75 9.50
N ASP A 128 -18.40 11.42 8.22
CA ASP A 128 -19.51 11.48 7.24
C ASP A 128 -20.58 10.40 7.47
N ARG A 129 -20.24 9.30 8.17
CA ARG A 129 -21.23 8.28 8.57
C ARG A 129 -22.13 8.76 9.71
N PHE A 130 -21.61 9.59 10.61
CA PHE A 130 -22.38 10.16 11.72
C PHE A 130 -23.17 11.39 11.30
N VAL A 131 -22.56 12.27 10.49
CA VAL A 131 -23.15 13.51 10.00
C VAL A 131 -23.00 13.58 8.48
N PRO A 132 -23.84 12.82 7.72
CA PRO A 132 -23.71 12.72 6.28
C PRO A 132 -23.88 14.08 5.60
N SER A 133 -22.89 14.49 4.83
CA SER A 133 -22.90 15.75 4.08
C SER A 133 -24.03 15.83 3.08
N SER A 134 -24.40 14.71 2.48
CA SER A 134 -25.58 14.61 1.58
C SER A 134 -26.91 14.95 2.25
N LYS A 135 -27.00 14.79 3.57
CA LYS A 135 -28.23 15.09 4.35
C LYS A 135 -28.23 16.50 4.93
N TYR A 136 -27.11 16.98 5.43
CA TYR A 136 -27.07 18.16 6.26
C TYR A 136 -26.44 19.39 5.59
N PHE A 137 -25.56 19.25 4.63
CA PHE A 137 -24.73 20.35 4.14
C PHE A 137 -25.57 21.50 3.51
N GLN A 138 -26.65 21.21 2.81
CA GLN A 138 -27.47 22.24 2.18
C GLN A 138 -28.25 23.10 3.19
N THR A 139 -28.64 22.51 4.33
CA THR A 139 -29.45 23.18 5.35
C THR A 139 -28.63 23.68 6.53
N HIS A 140 -27.51 23.02 6.81
CA HIS A 140 -26.62 23.29 7.94
C HIS A 140 -25.14 23.29 7.49
N PRO A 141 -24.71 24.20 6.62
CA PRO A 141 -23.32 24.26 6.19
C PRO A 141 -22.35 24.53 7.35
N GLU A 142 -22.81 25.15 8.44
CA GLU A 142 -22.05 25.41 9.67
C GLU A 142 -21.61 24.15 10.42
N TYR A 143 -22.20 22.99 10.13
CA TYR A 143 -21.77 21.70 10.68
C TYR A 143 -20.43 21.22 10.10
N TYR A 144 -20.02 21.78 8.97
CA TYR A 144 -18.85 21.34 8.20
C TYR A 144 -17.73 22.37 8.23
N ALA A 145 -16.55 21.91 7.80
CA ALA A 145 -15.33 22.67 7.87
C ALA A 145 -15.41 24.01 7.14
N LEU A 146 -14.92 25.07 7.76
CA LEU A 146 -14.65 26.36 7.14
C LEU A 146 -13.25 26.33 6.57
N ARG A 147 -13.11 26.50 5.25
CA ARG A 147 -11.81 26.57 4.55
C ARG A 147 -11.81 27.79 3.64
N ASP A 148 -10.78 28.62 3.74
CA ASP A 148 -10.59 29.81 2.89
C ASP A 148 -11.85 30.66 2.74
N GLY A 149 -12.54 30.85 3.88
CA GLY A 149 -13.78 31.65 3.96
C GLY A 149 -15.06 30.96 3.46
N ARG A 150 -15.00 29.67 3.09
CA ARG A 150 -16.15 28.90 2.59
C ARG A 150 -16.38 27.63 3.41
N ARG A 151 -17.63 27.26 3.62
CA ARG A 151 -17.99 25.95 4.19
C ARG A 151 -17.90 24.88 3.10
N ILE A 152 -17.26 23.78 3.43
CA ILE A 152 -17.06 22.65 2.52
C ILE A 152 -17.47 21.32 3.20
N PRO A 153 -18.08 20.37 2.47
CA PRO A 153 -18.66 19.15 3.05
C PRO A 153 -17.66 18.02 3.27
N THR A 154 -16.39 18.34 3.56
CA THR A 154 -15.29 17.35 3.57
C THR A 154 -14.92 16.87 4.97
N GLN A 155 -14.96 17.77 5.96
CA GLN A 155 -14.72 17.47 7.38
C GLN A 155 -15.81 18.15 8.24
N LEU A 156 -15.89 17.80 9.52
CA LEU A 156 -16.81 18.42 10.46
C LEU A 156 -16.21 19.68 11.12
N CYS A 157 -17.08 20.60 11.57
CA CYS A 157 -16.72 21.67 12.50
C CYS A 157 -16.82 21.13 13.93
N LEU A 158 -15.69 20.76 14.55
CA LEU A 158 -15.64 20.02 15.80
C LEU A 158 -16.01 20.86 17.04
N THR A 159 -16.08 22.18 16.88
CA THR A 159 -16.56 23.12 17.95
C THR A 159 -18.03 23.44 17.82
N ASN A 160 -18.76 22.90 16.84
CA ASN A 160 -20.19 23.07 16.71
C ASN A 160 -20.93 22.14 17.68
N ALA A 161 -21.77 22.71 18.55
CA ALA A 161 -22.48 21.98 19.61
C ALA A 161 -23.50 20.97 19.03
N ASP A 162 -24.23 21.35 17.98
CA ASP A 162 -25.22 20.47 17.36
C ASP A 162 -24.56 19.25 16.72
N VAL A 163 -23.35 19.42 16.13
CA VAL A 163 -22.55 18.31 15.59
C VAL A 163 -22.17 17.35 16.70
N LEU A 164 -21.73 17.87 17.85
CA LEU A 164 -21.38 17.02 19.01
C LEU A 164 -22.58 16.21 19.48
N ASP A 165 -23.76 16.85 19.62
CA ASP A 165 -24.99 16.18 20.09
C ASP A 165 -25.48 15.14 19.06
N ILE A 166 -25.40 15.43 17.77
CA ILE A 166 -25.75 14.46 16.71
C ILE A 166 -24.83 13.24 16.81
N VAL A 167 -23.51 13.43 16.92
CA VAL A 167 -22.55 12.32 16.97
C VAL A 167 -22.76 11.49 18.24
N LYS A 168 -22.96 12.09 19.42
CA LYS A 168 -23.28 11.37 20.67
C LYS A 168 -24.52 10.48 20.50
N ASN A 169 -25.62 11.04 19.96
CA ASN A 169 -26.86 10.29 19.77
C ASN A 169 -26.71 9.15 18.75
N VAL A 170 -25.98 9.38 17.66
CA VAL A 170 -25.75 8.34 16.65
C VAL A 170 -24.85 7.24 17.21
N VAL A 171 -23.76 7.58 17.92
CA VAL A 171 -22.87 6.61 18.59
C VAL A 171 -23.65 5.77 19.59
N ALA A 172 -24.50 6.39 20.44
CA ALA A 172 -25.37 5.68 21.38
C ALA A 172 -26.25 4.65 20.67
N SER A 173 -26.97 5.08 19.62
CA SER A 173 -27.84 4.20 18.84
C SER A 173 -27.09 3.03 18.18
N ILE A 174 -25.87 3.27 17.73
CA ILE A 174 -25.03 2.22 17.13
C ILE A 174 -24.56 1.23 18.19
N LEU A 175 -24.09 1.70 19.34
CA LEU A 175 -23.65 0.83 20.44
C LEU A 175 -24.80 -0.03 21.01
N ASP A 176 -26.02 0.50 21.03
CA ASP A 176 -27.23 -0.26 21.39
C ASP A 176 -27.51 -1.40 20.37
N GLN A 177 -27.23 -1.18 19.08
CA GLN A 177 -27.37 -2.19 18.05
C GLN A 177 -26.27 -3.28 18.09
N TYR A 178 -25.10 -2.92 18.62
CA TYR A 178 -23.92 -3.80 18.69
C TYR A 178 -23.40 -3.90 20.13
N PRO A 179 -24.18 -4.51 21.06
CA PRO A 179 -23.85 -4.54 22.49
C PRO A 179 -22.55 -5.28 22.82
N ASP A 180 -22.15 -6.24 21.98
CA ASP A 180 -20.94 -7.06 22.18
C ASP A 180 -19.66 -6.35 21.70
N SER A 181 -19.77 -5.32 20.84
CA SER A 181 -18.63 -4.57 20.34
C SER A 181 -18.01 -3.72 21.47
N LYS A 182 -16.69 -3.73 21.53
CA LYS A 182 -15.93 -3.03 22.58
C LYS A 182 -15.43 -1.65 22.14
N VAL A 183 -15.24 -1.47 20.82
CA VAL A 183 -14.60 -0.30 20.23
C VAL A 183 -15.46 0.30 19.12
N ILE A 184 -15.55 1.62 19.07
CA ILE A 184 -16.08 2.37 17.92
C ILE A 184 -15.13 3.50 17.57
N SER A 185 -14.90 3.72 16.27
CA SER A 185 -14.09 4.86 15.83
C SER A 185 -14.93 6.12 15.70
N VAL A 186 -14.41 7.23 16.24
CA VAL A 186 -14.89 8.60 16.01
C VAL A 186 -13.71 9.36 15.42
N SER A 187 -13.61 9.36 14.09
CA SER A 187 -12.42 9.81 13.40
C SER A 187 -12.71 10.62 12.14
N THR A 188 -11.73 11.44 11.76
CA THR A 188 -11.76 12.31 10.60
C THR A 188 -11.95 11.53 9.30
N ASN A 189 -12.56 12.16 8.30
CA ASN A 189 -12.64 11.63 6.95
C ASN A 189 -11.24 11.63 6.28
N ASP A 190 -11.04 10.82 5.25
CA ASP A 190 -9.76 10.67 4.58
C ASP A 190 -9.45 11.85 3.64
N ASN A 191 -9.15 12.98 4.25
CA ASN A 191 -8.67 14.19 3.58
C ASN A 191 -8.11 15.20 4.59
N THR A 192 -7.34 16.18 4.11
CA THR A 192 -6.66 17.20 4.92
C THR A 192 -7.45 18.49 5.09
N GLN A 193 -8.76 18.51 4.80
CA GLN A 193 -9.60 19.70 4.75
C GLN A 193 -10.20 20.08 6.12
N TYR A 194 -9.36 20.15 7.18
CA TYR A 194 -9.78 20.50 8.55
C TYR A 194 -10.44 21.88 8.66
N CYS A 195 -11.23 22.10 9.71
CA CYS A 195 -11.96 23.35 9.93
C CYS A 195 -11.05 24.48 10.42
N GLN A 196 -11.06 25.62 9.74
CA GLN A 196 -10.32 26.84 10.08
C GLN A 196 -11.21 27.92 10.74
N CYS A 197 -12.39 27.58 11.26
CA CYS A 197 -13.19 28.55 12.00
C CYS A 197 -12.47 29.02 13.26
N GLU A 198 -12.80 30.21 13.75
CA GLU A 198 -12.12 30.86 14.89
C GLU A 198 -12.02 29.92 16.11
N SER A 199 -13.10 29.21 16.45
CA SER A 199 -13.16 28.33 17.62
C SER A 199 -12.29 27.06 17.46
N CYS A 200 -12.32 26.39 16.30
CA CYS A 200 -11.45 25.24 16.03
C CYS A 200 -9.97 25.68 16.03
N LYS A 201 -9.69 26.78 15.31
CA LYS A 201 -8.34 27.33 15.23
C LYS A 201 -7.79 27.73 16.60
N ALA A 202 -8.60 28.33 17.48
CA ALA A 202 -8.17 28.72 18.83
C ALA A 202 -7.74 27.53 19.69
N ILE A 203 -8.39 26.37 19.53
CA ILE A 203 -8.00 25.14 20.21
C ILE A 203 -6.68 24.63 19.58
N ASP A 204 -6.63 24.49 18.28
CA ASP A 204 -5.47 23.94 17.57
C ASP A 204 -4.19 24.79 17.80
N ASP A 205 -4.31 26.13 17.76
CA ASP A 205 -3.22 27.05 18.03
C ASP A 205 -2.70 26.90 19.49
N ARG A 206 -3.59 26.74 20.47
CA ARG A 206 -3.23 26.53 21.89
C ARG A 206 -2.52 25.19 22.06
N GLU A 207 -2.98 24.17 21.37
CA GLU A 207 -2.43 22.81 21.44
C GLU A 207 -1.22 22.61 20.51
N GLU A 208 -0.87 23.60 19.70
CA GLU A 208 0.20 23.52 18.68
C GLU A 208 0.06 22.32 17.73
N SER A 209 -1.19 21.84 17.58
CA SER A 209 -1.54 20.66 16.78
C SER A 209 -3.02 20.67 16.41
N HIS A 210 -3.32 20.26 15.18
CA HIS A 210 -4.71 20.02 14.75
C HIS A 210 -5.37 18.80 15.41
N ALA A 211 -4.61 17.95 16.10
CA ALA A 211 -5.19 16.94 16.99
C ALA A 211 -5.91 17.56 18.19
N GLY A 212 -5.63 18.83 18.54
CA GLY A 212 -6.23 19.51 19.68
C GLY A 212 -7.75 19.54 19.62
N SER A 213 -8.33 20.06 18.55
CA SER A 213 -9.78 20.09 18.37
C SER A 213 -10.41 18.70 18.23
N VAL A 214 -9.68 17.72 17.64
CA VAL A 214 -10.14 16.34 17.53
C VAL A 214 -10.21 15.67 18.90
N ILE A 215 -9.17 15.76 19.71
CA ILE A 215 -9.13 15.15 21.05
C ILE A 215 -10.15 15.82 22.00
N ASP A 216 -10.31 17.14 21.92
CA ASP A 216 -11.36 17.84 22.69
C ASP A 216 -12.77 17.30 22.34
N PHE A 217 -13.04 17.10 21.07
CA PHE A 217 -14.32 16.55 20.58
C PHE A 217 -14.50 15.08 20.98
N VAL A 218 -13.50 14.24 20.76
CA VAL A 218 -13.55 12.80 21.06
C VAL A 218 -13.66 12.56 22.56
N ASN A 219 -12.97 13.32 23.40
CA ASN A 219 -13.08 13.22 24.85
C ASN A 219 -14.50 13.48 25.36
N LYS A 220 -15.20 14.47 24.77
CA LYS A 220 -16.60 14.77 25.14
C LYS A 220 -17.57 13.65 24.76
N ILE A 221 -17.25 12.89 23.73
CA ILE A 221 -18.02 11.70 23.34
C ILE A 221 -17.65 10.53 24.24
N ALA A 222 -16.36 10.28 24.45
CA ALA A 222 -15.85 9.17 25.26
C ALA A 222 -16.38 9.22 26.73
N ALA A 223 -16.56 10.42 27.27
CA ALA A 223 -17.10 10.60 28.61
C ALA A 223 -18.56 10.08 28.78
N GLU A 224 -19.34 9.99 27.70
CA GLU A 224 -20.70 9.44 27.73
C GLU A 224 -20.71 7.89 27.71
N PHE A 225 -19.60 7.27 27.30
CA PHE A 225 -19.50 5.83 27.11
C PHE A 225 -18.29 5.23 27.82
N PRO A 226 -18.20 5.35 29.17
CA PRO A 226 -17.00 4.96 29.94
C PRO A 226 -16.66 3.46 29.82
N GLU A 227 -17.64 2.60 29.50
CA GLU A 227 -17.47 1.15 29.34
C GLU A 227 -17.07 0.74 27.91
N ARG A 228 -16.90 1.71 27.02
CA ARG A 228 -16.52 1.48 25.62
C ARG A 228 -15.22 2.21 25.29
N THR A 229 -14.45 1.65 24.39
CA THR A 229 -13.28 2.33 23.84
C THR A 229 -13.70 3.17 22.64
N ILE A 230 -13.38 4.46 22.66
CA ILE A 230 -13.58 5.37 21.53
C ILE A 230 -12.23 5.54 20.85
N SER A 231 -12.10 4.97 19.63
CA SER A 231 -10.89 5.12 18.84
C SER A 231 -10.92 6.37 18.00
N THR A 232 -9.76 7.01 17.79
CA THR A 232 -9.62 8.10 16.81
C THR A 232 -8.28 7.99 16.10
N LEU A 233 -8.13 8.73 14.97
CA LEU A 233 -6.92 8.69 14.15
C LEU A 233 -6.00 9.87 14.51
N ALA A 234 -4.73 9.56 14.71
CA ALA A 234 -3.61 10.48 14.63
C ALA A 234 -2.95 10.27 13.24
N TYR A 235 -3.46 10.96 12.23
CA TYR A 235 -3.20 10.67 10.82
C TYR A 235 -3.10 11.97 10.01
N GLN A 236 -2.10 12.08 9.16
CA GLN A 236 -1.86 13.28 8.37
C GLN A 236 -1.84 14.55 9.26
N TYR A 237 -2.78 15.48 9.06
CA TYR A 237 -2.82 16.76 9.79
C TYR A 237 -3.08 16.63 11.30
N THR A 238 -3.57 15.47 11.77
CA THR A 238 -3.78 15.19 13.21
C THR A 238 -2.71 14.28 13.81
N ARG A 239 -1.63 13.94 13.07
CA ARG A 239 -0.61 13.01 13.53
C ARG A 239 0.17 13.54 14.73
N LYS A 240 0.54 14.82 14.69
CA LYS A 240 1.25 15.48 15.79
C LYS A 240 0.40 15.50 17.06
N ALA A 241 0.98 15.07 18.19
CA ALA A 241 0.31 15.08 19.48
C ALA A 241 -0.04 16.50 19.96
N PRO A 242 -1.18 16.71 20.65
CA PRO A 242 -1.52 17.99 21.26
C PRO A 242 -0.64 18.27 22.48
N LYS A 243 -0.43 19.55 22.78
CA LYS A 243 0.48 19.98 23.83
C LYS A 243 -0.06 19.80 25.26
N LEU A 244 -1.33 20.07 25.49
CA LEU A 244 -1.95 20.15 26.83
C LEU A 244 -3.09 19.16 27.02
N ILE A 245 -3.93 18.96 26.01
CA ILE A 245 -5.10 18.07 26.10
C ILE A 245 -4.64 16.62 26.10
N LYS A 246 -5.06 15.86 27.11
CA LYS A 246 -4.82 14.42 27.19
C LYS A 246 -6.04 13.66 26.69
N PRO A 247 -5.84 12.55 25.96
CA PRO A 247 -6.91 11.61 25.69
C PRO A 247 -7.55 11.07 26.96
N GLY A 248 -8.86 10.89 26.96
CA GLY A 248 -9.58 10.22 28.04
C GLY A 248 -9.09 8.79 28.25
N ALA A 249 -9.30 8.22 29.43
CA ALA A 249 -8.82 6.88 29.79
C ALA A 249 -9.35 5.76 28.86
N ASN A 250 -10.51 5.97 28.23
CA ASN A 250 -11.14 5.07 27.27
C ASN A 250 -10.98 5.54 25.81
N VAL A 251 -10.08 6.49 25.54
CA VAL A 251 -9.74 6.91 24.18
C VAL A 251 -8.53 6.14 23.67
N LEU A 252 -8.65 5.52 22.49
CA LEU A 252 -7.57 4.82 21.78
C LEU A 252 -7.08 5.67 20.62
N ILE A 253 -5.82 6.06 20.67
CA ILE A 253 -5.16 6.81 19.60
C ILE A 253 -4.59 5.83 18.58
N THR A 254 -5.07 5.89 17.33
CA THR A 254 -4.48 5.13 16.21
C THR A 254 -3.51 6.03 15.46
N LEU A 255 -2.21 5.84 15.69
CA LEU A 255 -1.13 6.61 15.07
C LEU A 255 -0.67 5.93 13.78
N CYS A 256 -0.72 6.68 12.66
CA CYS A 256 -0.46 6.16 11.32
C CYS A 256 0.87 6.66 10.76
N SER A 257 1.68 5.75 10.22
CA SER A 257 3.03 6.01 9.68
C SER A 257 3.06 6.23 8.16
N ILE A 258 1.95 6.64 7.54
CA ILE A 258 1.76 6.63 6.07
C ILE A 258 2.83 7.43 5.30
N GLU A 259 3.33 8.51 5.87
CA GLU A 259 4.29 9.41 5.21
C GLU A 259 5.74 8.94 5.31
N CYS A 260 6.02 7.90 6.13
CA CYS A 260 7.38 7.46 6.41
C CYS A 260 8.08 6.80 5.21
N ASP A 261 9.39 7.03 5.12
CA ASP A 261 10.29 6.27 4.25
C ASP A 261 10.43 4.82 4.75
N ARG A 262 10.24 3.86 3.87
CA ARG A 262 10.34 2.43 4.17
C ARG A 262 11.70 1.81 3.82
N SER A 263 12.66 2.63 3.36
CA SER A 263 13.99 2.16 2.99
C SER A 263 14.93 1.92 4.19
N ALA A 264 14.56 2.42 5.37
CA ALA A 264 15.28 2.25 6.63
C ALA A 264 14.30 2.24 7.82
N PRO A 265 14.75 1.82 9.03
CA PRO A 265 13.94 1.93 10.23
C PRO A 265 13.40 3.35 10.48
N ILE A 266 12.21 3.43 11.07
CA ILE A 266 11.52 4.71 11.36
C ILE A 266 12.42 5.67 12.16
N GLU A 267 13.13 5.17 13.17
CA GLU A 267 14.03 5.99 13.98
C GLU A 267 15.20 6.59 13.17
N GLU A 268 15.53 6.04 12.01
CA GLU A 268 16.63 6.52 11.17
C GLU A 268 16.16 7.53 10.11
N LYS A 269 15.01 7.29 9.49
CA LYS A 269 14.56 8.08 8.32
C LYS A 269 13.17 8.71 8.44
N CYS A 270 12.46 8.56 9.57
CA CYS A 270 11.15 9.16 9.80
C CYS A 270 11.06 9.79 11.19
N GLN A 271 11.99 10.70 11.50
CA GLN A 271 12.15 11.29 12.82
C GLN A 271 10.88 12.01 13.31
N ASP A 272 10.16 12.65 12.41
CA ASP A 272 8.92 13.36 12.71
C ASP A 272 7.81 12.41 13.22
N PHE A 273 7.72 11.19 12.66
CA PHE A 273 6.83 10.16 13.19
C PHE A 273 7.34 9.60 14.54
N ALA A 274 8.65 9.38 14.64
CA ALA A 274 9.25 8.90 15.89
C ALA A 274 8.99 9.87 17.05
N ASP A 275 9.16 11.17 16.82
CA ASP A 275 8.86 12.22 17.79
C ASP A 275 7.37 12.25 18.13
N ASP A 276 6.47 12.14 17.15
CA ASP A 276 5.02 12.08 17.36
C ASP A 276 4.63 10.87 18.25
N LEU A 277 5.19 9.67 18.00
CA LEU A 277 4.92 8.48 18.82
C LEU A 277 5.38 8.68 20.28
N ILE A 278 6.59 9.21 20.48
CA ILE A 278 7.12 9.52 21.81
C ILE A 278 6.22 10.52 22.52
N ASP A 279 5.75 11.56 21.83
CA ASP A 279 4.88 12.58 22.43
C ASP A 279 3.49 12.06 22.75
N TRP A 280 2.88 11.23 21.90
CA TRP A 280 1.64 10.53 22.22
C TRP A 280 1.79 9.60 23.42
N GLY A 281 2.91 8.85 23.51
CA GLY A 281 3.20 7.97 24.64
C GLY A 281 3.33 8.69 25.99
N LYS A 282 3.66 10.01 26.02
CA LYS A 282 3.65 10.85 27.23
C LYS A 282 2.23 11.24 27.67
N LEU A 283 1.27 11.23 26.72
CA LEU A 283 -0.12 11.66 26.98
C LEU A 283 -1.04 10.51 27.36
N THR A 284 -0.81 9.31 26.80
CA THR A 284 -1.65 8.13 27.00
C THR A 284 -0.86 6.82 26.85
N GLU A 285 -1.31 5.77 27.55
CA GLU A 285 -0.85 4.39 27.34
C GLU A 285 -1.70 3.62 26.30
N ASN A 286 -2.76 4.24 25.78
CA ASN A 286 -3.68 3.65 24.83
C ASN A 286 -3.31 4.06 23.40
N VAL A 287 -2.21 3.52 22.89
CA VAL A 287 -1.73 3.76 21.52
C VAL A 287 -1.86 2.48 20.70
N ARG A 288 -2.49 2.61 19.54
CA ARG A 288 -2.46 1.64 18.45
C ARG A 288 -1.59 2.20 17.34
N ILE A 289 -0.67 1.40 16.83
CA ILE A 289 0.06 1.72 15.61
C ILE A 289 -0.69 1.18 14.40
N TRP A 290 -0.76 2.00 13.36
CA TRP A 290 -1.12 1.60 12.02
C TRP A 290 0.10 1.81 11.14
N ASP A 291 0.87 0.74 10.96
CA ASP A 291 2.02 0.75 10.05
C ASP A 291 1.66 0.16 8.68
N TYR A 292 2.49 0.43 7.67
CA TYR A 292 2.27 0.07 6.28
C TYR A 292 3.50 -0.67 5.75
N THR A 293 3.33 -1.91 5.33
CA THR A 293 4.44 -2.83 5.05
C THR A 293 4.55 -3.27 3.59
N THR A 294 3.78 -2.67 2.67
CA THR A 294 3.77 -3.04 1.25
C THR A 294 3.60 -1.84 0.32
N GLN A 295 3.77 -2.06 -0.97
CA GLN A 295 3.50 -1.12 -2.06
C GLN A 295 2.00 -1.18 -2.42
N PHE A 296 1.26 -0.06 -2.27
CA PHE A 296 -0.20 -0.02 -2.50
C PHE A 296 -0.61 0.33 -3.92
N THR A 297 0.24 1.03 -4.66
CA THR A 297 0.01 1.31 -6.08
C THR A 297 0.24 0.08 -6.94
N ASN A 298 1.01 -0.90 -6.42
CA ASN A 298 1.29 -2.13 -7.12
C ASN A 298 1.77 -3.24 -6.17
N PHE A 299 0.88 -4.12 -5.77
CA PHE A 299 1.16 -5.18 -4.80
C PHE A 299 2.28 -6.14 -5.27
N LEU A 300 2.44 -6.33 -6.57
CA LEU A 300 3.45 -7.22 -7.14
C LEU A 300 4.81 -6.52 -7.36
N ALA A 301 4.93 -5.21 -7.14
CA ALA A 301 6.21 -4.53 -7.25
C ALA A 301 7.19 -4.95 -6.15
N PRO A 302 8.49 -5.09 -6.43
CA PRO A 302 9.50 -5.30 -5.40
C PRO A 302 9.49 -4.16 -4.36
N PHE A 303 9.42 -4.54 -3.08
CA PHE A 303 9.33 -3.58 -1.97
C PHE A 303 10.28 -3.98 -0.82
N PRO A 304 11.58 -3.66 -0.92
CA PRO A 304 12.63 -4.19 -0.05
C PRO A 304 12.69 -3.51 1.32
N ASN A 305 11.70 -3.77 2.19
CA ASN A 305 11.61 -3.24 3.55
C ASN A 305 11.64 -4.30 4.67
N ILE A 306 12.01 -5.55 4.37
CA ILE A 306 11.99 -6.64 5.38
C ILE A 306 12.91 -6.31 6.56
N HIS A 307 14.06 -5.69 6.29
CA HIS A 307 15.03 -5.30 7.32
C HIS A 307 14.54 -4.20 8.28
N THR A 308 13.42 -3.53 7.95
CA THR A 308 12.84 -2.49 8.81
C THR A 308 11.76 -3.03 9.77
N LEU A 309 11.21 -4.23 9.51
CA LEU A 309 10.06 -4.76 10.25
C LEU A 309 10.39 -4.95 11.73
N GLN A 310 11.45 -5.66 12.05
CA GLN A 310 11.83 -5.93 13.44
C GLN A 310 12.16 -4.66 14.22
N PRO A 311 13.08 -3.78 13.77
CA PRO A 311 13.38 -2.56 14.51
C PRO A 311 12.17 -1.64 14.68
N ASN A 312 11.28 -1.55 13.69
CA ASN A 312 10.05 -0.76 13.82
C ASN A 312 9.10 -1.33 14.88
N ILE A 313 8.86 -2.65 14.88
CA ILE A 313 8.00 -3.30 15.88
C ILE A 313 8.60 -3.15 17.29
N GLN A 314 9.93 -3.28 17.44
CA GLN A 314 10.63 -3.03 18.69
C GLN A 314 10.45 -1.57 19.17
N PHE A 315 10.64 -0.61 18.26
CA PHE A 315 10.44 0.80 18.56
C PHE A 315 8.99 1.11 18.97
N PHE A 316 8.00 0.54 18.31
CA PHE A 316 6.59 0.70 18.68
C PHE A 316 6.31 0.15 20.07
N ARG A 317 6.77 -1.07 20.37
CA ARG A 317 6.67 -1.72 21.70
C ARG A 317 7.29 -0.85 22.79
N ASP A 318 8.49 -0.35 22.55
CA ASP A 318 9.26 0.41 23.54
C ASP A 318 8.64 1.78 23.83
N ASN A 319 7.76 2.26 22.94
CA ASN A 319 6.97 3.48 23.09
C ASN A 319 5.48 3.21 23.41
N ASN A 320 5.18 2.17 24.18
CA ASN A 320 3.86 1.83 24.73
C ASN A 320 2.80 1.37 23.71
N ALA A 321 3.15 1.04 22.50
CA ALA A 321 2.20 0.46 21.55
C ALA A 321 1.93 -1.01 21.90
N LYS A 322 0.77 -1.27 22.49
CA LYS A 322 0.30 -2.64 22.79
C LYS A 322 -0.63 -3.22 21.75
N TRP A 323 -1.04 -2.42 20.79
CA TRP A 323 -1.83 -2.82 19.65
C TRP A 323 -1.12 -2.38 18.36
N ILE A 324 -0.73 -3.33 17.52
CA ILE A 324 -0.05 -3.05 16.26
C ILE A 324 -0.84 -3.68 15.11
N PHE A 325 -1.15 -2.86 14.13
CA PHE A 325 -1.77 -3.23 12.87
C PHE A 325 -0.78 -2.98 11.73
N GLU A 326 -0.22 -4.07 11.21
CA GLU A 326 0.66 -4.06 10.04
C GLU A 326 -0.18 -4.17 8.78
N GLN A 327 -0.42 -3.04 8.11
CA GLN A 327 -1.16 -3.05 6.86
C GLN A 327 -0.31 -3.61 5.73
N HIS A 328 -0.52 -4.88 5.46
CA HIS A 328 -0.06 -5.56 4.27
C HIS A 328 -1.10 -5.42 3.14
N SER A 329 -0.88 -6.01 1.98
CA SER A 329 -1.73 -5.87 0.79
C SER A 329 -3.14 -6.45 0.92
N HIS A 330 -3.43 -7.28 1.91
CA HIS A 330 -4.60 -8.17 1.99
C HIS A 330 -4.68 -9.18 0.83
N HIS A 331 -4.39 -8.75 -0.40
CA HIS A 331 -4.28 -9.59 -1.60
C HIS A 331 -2.86 -10.12 -1.77
N PRO A 332 -2.64 -11.19 -2.55
CA PRO A 332 -1.29 -11.65 -2.87
C PRO A 332 -0.43 -10.54 -3.44
N SER A 333 0.80 -10.48 -2.97
CA SER A 333 1.77 -9.45 -3.28
C SER A 333 3.17 -10.05 -3.35
N GLU A 334 4.20 -9.20 -3.46
CA GLU A 334 5.59 -9.65 -3.40
C GLU A 334 5.86 -10.44 -2.12
N LEU A 335 6.32 -11.71 -2.28
CA LEU A 335 6.68 -12.63 -1.18
C LEU A 335 5.58 -12.73 -0.09
N PHE A 336 4.33 -12.79 -0.49
CA PHE A 336 3.15 -12.59 0.35
C PHE A 336 3.09 -13.47 1.59
N GLU A 337 3.32 -14.79 1.43
CA GLU A 337 3.30 -15.77 2.51
C GLU A 337 4.48 -15.54 3.47
N PHE A 338 5.66 -15.27 2.91
CA PHE A 338 6.86 -15.00 3.68
C PHE A 338 6.72 -13.74 4.54
N ARG A 339 6.28 -12.64 3.94
CA ARG A 339 6.05 -11.37 4.66
C ARG A 339 5.01 -11.52 5.76
N SER A 340 3.90 -12.18 5.45
CA SER A 340 2.84 -12.43 6.43
C SER A 340 3.33 -13.28 7.60
N TYR A 341 4.10 -14.33 7.32
CA TYR A 341 4.69 -15.21 8.33
C TYR A 341 5.68 -14.47 9.23
N LEU A 342 6.65 -13.77 8.63
CA LEU A 342 7.68 -13.03 9.34
C LEU A 342 7.08 -11.95 10.25
N THR A 343 6.16 -11.15 9.71
CA THR A 343 5.48 -10.10 10.48
C THR A 343 4.71 -10.67 11.68
N ALA A 344 4.01 -11.80 11.49
CA ALA A 344 3.29 -12.45 12.57
C ALA A 344 4.24 -12.94 13.69
N GLN A 345 5.39 -13.52 13.33
CA GLN A 345 6.41 -13.95 14.28
C GLN A 345 7.00 -12.79 15.08
N LEU A 346 7.35 -11.70 14.39
CA LEU A 346 7.91 -10.49 15.01
C LEU A 346 6.89 -9.77 15.90
N LEU A 347 5.62 -9.77 15.56
CA LEU A 347 4.55 -9.24 16.43
C LEU A 347 4.35 -10.09 17.67
N TRP A 348 4.54 -11.42 17.58
CA TRP A 348 4.47 -12.32 18.73
C TRP A 348 5.66 -12.14 19.67
N ASP A 349 6.87 -12.17 19.11
CA ASP A 349 8.12 -12.00 19.85
C ASP A 349 9.09 -11.09 19.06
N PRO A 350 9.07 -9.78 19.35
CA PRO A 350 9.93 -8.82 18.66
C PRO A 350 11.44 -9.03 18.86
N ASP A 351 11.83 -9.79 19.88
CA ASP A 351 13.23 -10.00 20.22
C ASP A 351 13.80 -11.32 19.66
N THR A 352 12.98 -12.09 18.94
CA THR A 352 13.42 -13.31 18.25
C THR A 352 14.40 -12.95 17.13
N ASP A 353 15.43 -13.79 16.91
CA ASP A 353 16.38 -13.65 15.81
C ASP A 353 15.68 -13.73 14.45
N GLN A 354 15.57 -12.58 13.77
CA GLN A 354 14.91 -12.46 12.49
C GLN A 354 15.56 -13.33 11.42
N ASP A 355 16.88 -13.44 11.38
CA ASP A 355 17.61 -14.24 10.39
C ASP A 355 17.31 -15.74 10.54
N SER A 356 17.13 -16.20 11.78
CA SER A 356 16.71 -17.56 12.08
C SER A 356 15.27 -17.83 11.56
N ILE A 357 14.34 -16.88 11.76
CA ILE A 357 12.97 -16.99 11.22
C ILE A 357 12.99 -17.06 9.69
N ILE A 358 13.76 -16.18 9.04
CA ILE A 358 13.89 -16.13 7.58
C ILE A 358 14.44 -17.47 7.07
N THR A 359 15.51 -17.96 7.66
CA THR A 359 16.17 -19.21 7.26
C THR A 359 15.21 -20.41 7.43
N ASP A 360 14.51 -20.50 8.55
CA ASP A 360 13.53 -21.57 8.82
C ASP A 360 12.40 -21.56 7.79
N PHE A 361 11.83 -20.36 7.53
CA PHE A 361 10.75 -20.23 6.53
C PHE A 361 11.23 -20.61 5.13
N LEU A 362 12.33 -20.04 4.66
CA LEU A 362 12.81 -20.27 3.30
C LEU A 362 13.12 -21.75 3.06
N ASN A 363 13.80 -22.43 3.99
CA ASN A 363 14.10 -23.84 3.88
C ASN A 363 12.85 -24.73 3.89
N GLY A 364 11.87 -24.43 4.73
CA GLY A 364 10.66 -25.23 4.83
C GLY A 364 9.63 -24.94 3.73
N TYR A 365 9.62 -23.73 3.19
CA TYR A 365 8.64 -23.30 2.21
C TYR A 365 9.13 -23.47 0.76
N TYR A 366 10.39 -23.13 0.48
CA TYR A 366 10.99 -23.19 -0.87
C TYR A 366 11.91 -24.40 -1.07
N GLU A 367 12.21 -25.17 -0.02
CA GLU A 367 13.02 -26.39 -0.06
C GLU A 367 14.37 -26.15 -0.79
N GLU A 368 14.73 -26.92 -1.84
CA GLU A 368 15.98 -26.76 -2.58
C GLU A 368 16.12 -25.42 -3.32
N ALA A 369 15.02 -24.70 -3.54
CA ALA A 369 15.06 -23.37 -4.13
C ALA A 369 15.43 -22.27 -3.09
N ALA A 370 15.38 -22.57 -1.79
CA ALA A 370 15.60 -21.58 -0.71
C ALA A 370 16.90 -20.77 -0.86
N PRO A 371 18.08 -21.37 -1.20
CA PRO A 371 19.31 -20.58 -1.34
C PRO A 371 19.26 -19.52 -2.45
N HIS A 372 18.50 -19.75 -3.51
CA HIS A 372 18.36 -18.82 -4.63
C HIS A 372 17.39 -17.68 -4.28
N VAL A 373 16.26 -17.99 -3.64
CA VAL A 373 15.32 -16.97 -3.14
C VAL A 373 15.97 -16.10 -2.07
N GLN A 374 16.81 -16.70 -1.20
CA GLN A 374 17.58 -15.95 -0.20
C GLN A 374 18.58 -14.98 -0.83
N LYS A 375 19.27 -15.39 -1.93
CA LYS A 375 20.17 -14.47 -2.67
C LYS A 375 19.41 -13.25 -3.17
N TYR A 376 18.20 -13.44 -3.75
CA TYR A 376 17.35 -12.34 -4.19
C TYR A 376 17.01 -11.40 -3.03
N ILE A 377 16.45 -11.94 -1.95
CA ILE A 377 16.05 -11.16 -0.77
C ILE A 377 17.26 -10.38 -0.22
N THR A 378 18.39 -11.05 -0.01
CA THR A 378 19.59 -10.41 0.54
C THR A 378 20.10 -9.30 -0.38
N ALA A 379 20.18 -9.56 -1.68
CA ALA A 379 20.72 -8.59 -2.62
C ALA A 379 19.85 -7.34 -2.75
N ILE A 380 18.53 -7.50 -2.93
CA ILE A 380 17.65 -6.35 -3.11
C ILE A 380 17.62 -5.45 -1.86
N HIS A 381 17.69 -6.03 -0.66
CA HIS A 381 17.79 -5.28 0.58
C HIS A 381 19.15 -4.61 0.77
N ASN A 382 20.24 -5.26 0.37
CA ASN A 382 21.57 -4.63 0.41
C ASN A 382 21.66 -3.44 -0.56
N GLU A 383 21.06 -3.55 -1.74
CA GLU A 383 21.06 -2.48 -2.74
C GLU A 383 20.34 -1.24 -2.23
N ILE A 384 19.12 -1.38 -1.68
CA ILE A 384 18.39 -0.20 -1.16
C ILE A 384 19.07 0.40 0.06
N GLN A 385 19.68 -0.40 0.93
CA GLN A 385 20.40 0.09 2.10
C GLN A 385 21.68 0.88 1.73
N GLN A 386 22.27 0.62 0.54
CA GLN A 386 23.39 1.41 0.02
C GLN A 386 22.95 2.74 -0.59
N ASP A 387 21.72 2.83 -1.09
CA ASP A 387 21.15 4.05 -1.67
C ASP A 387 20.49 4.91 -0.57
N LYS A 388 21.31 5.72 0.11
CA LYS A 388 20.84 6.50 1.27
C LYS A 388 19.84 7.60 0.91
N ASP A 389 19.81 8.03 -0.35
CA ASP A 389 18.94 9.10 -0.83
C ASP A 389 17.60 8.56 -1.35
N PHE A 390 17.47 7.24 -1.54
CA PHE A 390 16.24 6.64 -2.02
C PHE A 390 15.14 6.72 -0.97
N PHE A 391 13.97 7.23 -1.37
CA PHE A 391 12.76 7.26 -0.56
C PHE A 391 11.81 6.14 -1.00
N LEU A 392 11.72 5.07 -0.22
CA LEU A 392 10.82 3.94 -0.51
C LEU A 392 9.40 4.27 -0.04
N PHE A 393 8.62 4.82 -0.96
CA PHE A 393 7.26 5.24 -0.66
C PHE A 393 6.22 4.17 -1.00
N LEU A 394 5.26 3.99 -0.12
CA LEU A 394 4.20 2.98 -0.28
C LEU A 394 3.24 3.25 -1.47
N TYR A 395 3.23 4.47 -1.98
CA TYR A 395 2.54 4.86 -3.22
C TYR A 395 3.51 5.19 -4.36
N GLY A 396 4.71 4.64 -4.31
CA GLY A 396 5.71 4.78 -5.37
C GLY A 396 5.42 3.93 -6.61
N ASP A 397 6.43 3.81 -7.47
CA ASP A 397 6.40 3.00 -8.68
C ASP A 397 7.78 2.39 -8.95
N PRO A 398 7.89 1.19 -9.53
CA PRO A 398 9.17 0.59 -9.92
C PRO A 398 10.06 1.49 -10.77
N ALA A 399 9.48 2.36 -11.61
CA ALA A 399 10.22 3.30 -12.44
C ALA A 399 11.16 4.22 -11.62
N GLN A 400 10.79 4.54 -10.38
CA GLN A 400 11.63 5.35 -9.49
C GLN A 400 12.91 4.60 -9.07
N ALA A 401 12.91 3.27 -9.10
CA ALA A 401 14.02 2.42 -8.65
C ALA A 401 14.93 1.89 -9.78
N PHE A 402 14.66 2.21 -11.06
CA PHE A 402 15.47 1.70 -12.18
C PHE A 402 16.88 2.25 -12.27
N ARG A 403 17.23 3.23 -11.43
CA ARG A 403 18.61 3.68 -11.22
C ARG A 403 19.18 3.28 -9.85
N SER A 404 18.42 2.52 -9.07
CA SER A 404 18.74 2.06 -7.72
C SER A 404 18.71 0.53 -7.68
N PHE A 405 17.95 -0.04 -6.76
CA PHE A 405 17.88 -1.50 -6.54
C PHE A 405 17.20 -2.30 -7.68
N LEU A 406 16.54 -1.65 -8.64
CA LEU A 406 15.96 -2.27 -9.84
C LEU A 406 16.73 -1.90 -11.13
N ARG A 407 17.99 -1.46 -11.02
CA ARG A 407 18.80 -1.19 -12.21
C ARG A 407 18.96 -2.44 -13.09
N PRO A 408 19.16 -2.29 -14.40
CA PRO A 408 19.11 -3.41 -15.36
C PRO A 408 20.00 -4.59 -15.00
N GLU A 409 21.20 -4.36 -14.48
CA GLU A 409 22.15 -5.41 -14.07
C GLU A 409 21.57 -6.24 -12.92
N MET A 410 20.93 -5.59 -11.95
CA MET A 410 20.32 -6.29 -10.83
C MET A 410 19.06 -7.04 -11.24
N LEU A 411 18.23 -6.47 -12.10
CA LEU A 411 17.06 -7.17 -12.65
C LEU A 411 17.49 -8.44 -13.41
N LYS A 412 18.55 -8.40 -14.20
CA LYS A 412 19.12 -9.58 -14.88
C LYS A 412 19.60 -10.62 -13.86
N GLN A 413 20.22 -10.17 -12.76
CA GLN A 413 20.73 -11.06 -11.72
C GLN A 413 19.58 -11.69 -10.91
N TYR A 414 18.54 -10.93 -10.57
CA TYR A 414 17.34 -11.43 -9.88
C TYR A 414 16.62 -12.47 -10.72
N ASP A 415 16.46 -12.20 -12.01
CA ASP A 415 15.85 -13.14 -12.96
C ASP A 415 16.65 -14.45 -13.08
N CYS A 416 17.99 -14.36 -13.12
CA CYS A 416 18.88 -15.52 -13.14
C CYS A 416 18.70 -16.39 -11.87
N TRP A 417 18.66 -15.80 -10.68
CA TRP A 417 18.44 -16.55 -9.45
C TRP A 417 17.08 -17.23 -9.38
N TYR A 418 16.03 -16.61 -9.88
CA TYR A 418 14.73 -17.27 -9.96
C TYR A 418 14.69 -18.39 -10.99
N GLN A 419 15.43 -18.29 -12.11
CA GLN A 419 15.61 -19.41 -13.05
C GLN A 419 16.33 -20.58 -12.40
N GLU A 420 17.38 -20.31 -11.62
CA GLU A 420 18.09 -21.34 -10.83
C GLU A 420 17.16 -21.97 -9.77
N ALA A 421 16.34 -21.16 -9.10
CA ALA A 421 15.36 -21.61 -8.13
C ALA A 421 14.31 -22.56 -8.74
N GLU A 422 13.74 -22.19 -9.88
CA GLU A 422 12.76 -23.01 -10.63
C GLU A 422 13.39 -24.36 -11.04
N LYS A 423 14.63 -24.32 -11.53
CA LYS A 423 15.36 -25.50 -11.93
C LYS A 423 15.66 -26.44 -10.76
N ALA A 424 15.97 -25.89 -9.60
CA ALA A 424 16.28 -26.68 -8.40
C ALA A 424 15.08 -27.52 -7.93
N VAL A 425 13.85 -27.09 -8.25
CA VAL A 425 12.60 -27.75 -7.82
C VAL A 425 11.72 -28.22 -8.98
N GLU A 426 12.29 -28.38 -10.19
CA GLU A 426 11.55 -28.79 -11.40
C GLU A 426 10.72 -30.07 -11.19
N GLY A 427 11.21 -31.00 -10.36
CA GLY A 427 10.50 -32.26 -10.01
C GLY A 427 9.46 -32.13 -8.90
N LYS A 428 9.21 -30.93 -8.34
CA LYS A 428 8.34 -30.68 -7.20
C LYS A 428 7.26 -29.63 -7.55
N PRO A 429 6.15 -30.02 -8.20
CA PRO A 429 5.18 -29.07 -8.76
C PRO A 429 4.73 -27.98 -7.78
N ARG A 430 4.37 -28.35 -6.54
CA ARG A 430 3.88 -27.41 -5.53
C ARG A 430 4.94 -26.41 -5.08
N VAL A 431 6.20 -26.84 -4.99
CA VAL A 431 7.31 -25.94 -4.64
C VAL A 431 7.64 -25.03 -5.81
N LEU A 432 7.59 -25.56 -7.03
CA LEU A 432 7.75 -24.77 -8.27
C LEU A 432 6.71 -23.66 -8.38
N GLU A 433 5.44 -23.95 -8.10
CA GLU A 433 4.38 -22.93 -8.05
C GLU A 433 4.72 -21.80 -7.06
N ARG A 434 5.22 -22.11 -5.86
CA ARG A 434 5.65 -21.11 -4.87
C ARG A 434 6.80 -20.25 -5.36
N VAL A 435 7.79 -20.86 -6.04
CA VAL A 435 8.91 -20.14 -6.65
C VAL A 435 8.42 -19.22 -7.78
N GLN A 436 7.50 -19.68 -8.61
CA GLN A 436 6.90 -18.89 -9.68
C GLN A 436 6.10 -17.69 -9.12
N LEU A 437 5.39 -17.87 -8.01
CA LEU A 437 4.73 -16.77 -7.30
C LEU A 437 5.74 -15.74 -6.78
N ALA A 438 6.82 -16.18 -6.14
CA ALA A 438 7.87 -15.28 -5.68
C ALA A 438 8.55 -14.51 -6.83
N ARG A 439 8.67 -15.13 -8.01
CA ARG A 439 9.26 -14.52 -9.21
C ARG A 439 8.40 -13.42 -9.83
N LEU A 440 7.09 -13.39 -9.55
CA LEU A 440 6.17 -12.41 -10.15
C LEU A 440 6.65 -10.97 -9.98
N SER A 441 7.25 -10.64 -8.84
CA SER A 441 7.75 -9.28 -8.59
C SER A 441 8.90 -8.89 -9.51
N THR A 442 9.81 -9.82 -9.79
CA THR A 442 10.90 -9.61 -10.76
C THR A 442 10.36 -9.53 -12.18
N ASP A 443 9.42 -10.40 -12.56
CA ASP A 443 8.79 -10.35 -13.88
C ASP A 443 8.05 -9.03 -14.09
N PHE A 444 7.30 -8.56 -13.09
CA PHE A 444 6.62 -7.28 -13.13
C PHE A 444 7.61 -6.11 -13.29
N ALA A 445 8.68 -6.08 -12.48
CA ALA A 445 9.70 -5.02 -12.55
C ALA A 445 10.38 -4.97 -13.94
N ILE A 446 10.65 -6.13 -14.55
CA ILE A 446 11.23 -6.20 -15.90
C ILE A 446 10.22 -5.74 -16.98
N LEU A 447 8.93 -6.10 -16.85
CA LEU A 447 7.88 -5.60 -17.74
C LEU A 447 7.76 -4.08 -17.66
N GLU A 448 7.81 -3.51 -16.47
CA GLU A 448 7.77 -2.05 -16.30
C GLU A 448 9.08 -1.38 -16.78
N ALA A 449 10.25 -2.02 -16.58
CA ALA A 449 11.52 -1.52 -17.11
C ALA A 449 11.53 -1.47 -18.65
N ALA A 450 10.87 -2.42 -19.31
CA ALA A 450 10.76 -2.41 -20.78
C ALA A 450 9.99 -1.20 -21.33
N ARG A 451 9.15 -0.54 -20.50
CA ARG A 451 8.45 0.70 -20.89
C ARG A 451 9.39 1.88 -21.12
N LEU A 452 10.59 1.87 -20.49
CA LEU A 452 11.64 2.86 -20.76
C LEU A 452 12.19 2.73 -22.18
N ASN A 453 11.93 1.60 -22.83
CA ASN A 453 12.31 1.31 -24.19
C ASN A 453 13.82 1.49 -24.47
N ASP A 454 14.64 1.07 -23.48
CA ASP A 454 16.10 1.11 -23.56
C ASP A 454 16.64 -0.12 -24.32
N PRO A 455 17.21 0.04 -25.53
CA PRO A 455 17.74 -1.07 -26.33
C PRO A 455 18.92 -1.80 -25.68
N GLU A 456 19.66 -1.18 -24.75
CA GLU A 456 20.80 -1.79 -24.08
C GLU A 456 20.39 -2.60 -22.84
N ALA A 457 19.17 -2.35 -22.33
CA ALA A 457 18.65 -3.00 -21.13
C ALA A 457 17.40 -3.84 -21.44
N TYR A 458 16.23 -3.19 -21.50
CA TYR A 458 14.93 -3.79 -21.77
C TYR A 458 14.14 -2.87 -22.72
N THR A 459 13.56 -3.44 -23.77
CA THR A 459 12.86 -2.67 -24.80
C THR A 459 11.54 -3.31 -25.21
N LEU A 460 10.57 -2.49 -25.61
CA LEU A 460 9.28 -2.93 -26.13
C LEU A 460 9.36 -3.45 -27.56
N PHE A 461 10.38 -3.04 -28.34
CA PHE A 461 10.56 -3.50 -29.71
C PHE A 461 12.03 -3.60 -30.09
N ILE A 462 12.29 -4.47 -31.06
CA ILE A 462 13.54 -4.55 -31.80
C ILE A 462 13.27 -4.28 -33.27
N ARG A 463 14.27 -3.72 -34.00
CA ARG A 463 14.19 -3.54 -35.45
C ARG A 463 14.90 -4.69 -36.18
N GLY A 464 14.17 -5.37 -37.02
CA GLY A 464 14.77 -6.37 -37.93
C GLY A 464 15.55 -5.72 -39.07
N ASP A 465 16.24 -6.55 -39.86
CA ASP A 465 17.05 -6.13 -41.03
C ASP A 465 16.24 -5.36 -42.08
N ASN A 466 14.94 -5.60 -42.14
CA ASN A 466 14.00 -4.91 -43.05
C ASN A 466 13.47 -3.58 -42.45
N GLY A 467 13.99 -3.14 -41.31
CA GLY A 467 13.57 -1.94 -40.60
C GLY A 467 12.25 -2.08 -39.82
N LYS A 468 11.55 -3.21 -39.92
CA LYS A 468 10.28 -3.44 -39.25
C LYS A 468 10.48 -3.64 -37.75
N LYS A 469 9.68 -2.95 -36.93
CA LYS A 469 9.63 -3.15 -35.50
C LYS A 469 8.86 -4.42 -35.14
N THR A 470 9.37 -5.21 -34.21
CA THR A 470 8.71 -6.40 -33.63
C THR A 470 8.96 -6.43 -32.14
N THR A 471 7.99 -6.91 -31.36
CA THR A 471 8.17 -7.12 -29.91
C THR A 471 9.14 -8.28 -29.68
N PRO A 472 10.12 -8.16 -28.75
CA PRO A 472 11.01 -9.25 -28.37
C PRO A 472 10.24 -10.48 -27.87
N ASP A 473 10.66 -11.68 -28.28
CA ASP A 473 9.98 -12.94 -27.93
C ASP A 473 10.06 -13.23 -26.42
N ASP A 474 11.18 -12.92 -25.77
CA ASP A 474 11.37 -13.07 -24.33
C ASP A 474 10.43 -12.16 -23.52
N LEU A 475 10.19 -10.93 -23.98
CA LEU A 475 9.22 -10.01 -23.37
C LEU A 475 7.79 -10.57 -23.48
N ARG A 476 7.39 -11.09 -24.66
CA ARG A 476 6.08 -11.72 -24.85
C ARG A 476 5.92 -12.96 -23.96
N GLN A 477 6.94 -13.80 -23.88
CA GLN A 477 6.93 -14.99 -23.02
C GLN A 477 6.82 -14.60 -21.55
N ARG A 478 7.51 -13.53 -21.12
CA ARG A 478 7.44 -13.01 -19.75
C ARG A 478 6.04 -12.50 -19.41
N LEU A 479 5.45 -11.68 -20.27
CA LEU A 479 4.07 -11.19 -20.10
C LEU A 479 3.07 -12.35 -20.00
N ALA A 480 3.20 -13.35 -20.88
CA ALA A 480 2.33 -14.52 -20.88
C ALA A 480 2.52 -15.37 -19.61
N ARG A 481 3.77 -15.58 -19.13
CA ARG A 481 4.06 -16.28 -17.89
C ARG A 481 3.49 -15.52 -16.69
N PHE A 482 3.77 -14.22 -16.58
CA PHE A 482 3.27 -13.36 -15.52
C PHE A 482 1.75 -13.45 -15.40
N THR A 483 1.03 -13.24 -16.50
CA THR A 483 -0.45 -13.25 -16.54
C THR A 483 -1.00 -14.63 -16.17
N ARG A 484 -0.40 -15.71 -16.69
CA ARG A 484 -0.80 -17.08 -16.36
C ARG A 484 -0.60 -17.38 -14.89
N THR A 485 0.58 -17.09 -14.32
CA THR A 485 0.88 -17.33 -12.90
C THR A 485 -0.06 -16.55 -12.00
N CYS A 486 -0.39 -15.29 -12.34
CA CYS A 486 -1.38 -14.52 -11.60
C CYS A 486 -2.76 -15.19 -11.60
N ARG A 487 -3.22 -15.68 -12.76
CA ARG A 487 -4.52 -16.35 -12.89
C ARG A 487 -4.56 -17.69 -12.16
N ASP A 488 -3.52 -18.50 -12.27
CA ASP A 488 -3.41 -19.81 -11.61
C ASP A 488 -3.41 -19.66 -10.07
N ALA A 489 -2.95 -18.52 -9.55
CA ALA A 489 -2.91 -18.20 -8.11
C ALA A 489 -4.10 -17.33 -7.63
N ASP A 490 -5.14 -17.14 -8.44
CA ASP A 490 -6.29 -16.29 -8.11
C ASP A 490 -5.91 -14.86 -7.70
N ILE A 491 -4.83 -14.33 -8.29
CA ILE A 491 -4.46 -12.92 -8.12
C ILE A 491 -5.34 -12.08 -9.02
N THR A 492 -6.33 -11.42 -8.45
CA THR A 492 -7.32 -10.63 -9.19
C THR A 492 -6.88 -9.19 -9.35
N PHE A 493 -6.37 -8.58 -8.26
CA PHE A 493 -6.05 -7.15 -8.20
C PHE A 493 -4.56 -6.91 -7.98
N MET A 494 -4.04 -5.91 -8.68
CA MET A 494 -2.64 -5.48 -8.61
C MET A 494 -2.43 -4.30 -7.64
N ASN A 495 -3.51 -3.64 -7.21
CA ASN A 495 -3.43 -2.51 -6.28
C ASN A 495 -4.71 -2.36 -5.44
N GLU A 496 -4.68 -1.44 -4.47
CA GLU A 496 -5.82 -1.18 -3.58
C GLU A 496 -7.03 -0.56 -4.30
N MET A 497 -6.84 0.08 -5.46
CA MET A 497 -7.89 0.66 -6.30
C MET A 497 -8.56 -0.39 -7.20
N ARG A 498 -8.23 -1.68 -6.98
CA ARG A 498 -8.79 -2.83 -7.73
C ARG A 498 -8.45 -2.83 -9.22
N PHE A 499 -7.31 -2.27 -9.61
CA PHE A 499 -6.77 -2.47 -10.94
C PHE A 499 -6.43 -3.94 -11.13
N SER A 500 -7.11 -4.59 -12.07
CA SER A 500 -7.03 -6.05 -12.23
C SER A 500 -5.84 -6.47 -13.09
N VAL A 501 -5.47 -7.76 -12.99
CA VAL A 501 -4.45 -8.37 -13.86
C VAL A 501 -4.88 -8.34 -15.34
N ASP A 502 -6.17 -8.50 -15.63
CA ASP A 502 -6.67 -8.43 -17.01
C ASP A 502 -6.61 -6.99 -17.54
N GLU A 503 -6.94 -5.98 -16.73
CA GLU A 503 -6.76 -4.57 -17.12
C GLU A 503 -5.28 -4.24 -17.34
N TYR A 504 -4.38 -4.78 -16.52
CA TYR A 504 -2.93 -4.62 -16.74
C TYR A 504 -2.49 -5.23 -18.06
N LEU A 505 -2.96 -6.43 -18.40
CA LEU A 505 -2.66 -7.08 -19.67
C LEU A 505 -3.15 -6.24 -20.86
N ASP A 506 -4.42 -5.80 -20.82
CA ASP A 506 -4.99 -4.95 -21.87
C ASP A 506 -4.19 -3.66 -22.05
N PHE A 507 -3.80 -3.05 -20.93
CA PHE A 507 -2.97 -1.85 -20.91
C PHE A 507 -1.58 -2.08 -21.49
N TYR A 508 -0.96 -3.22 -21.16
CA TYR A 508 0.37 -3.57 -21.65
C TYR A 508 0.35 -3.90 -23.16
N GLU A 509 -0.65 -4.65 -23.63
CA GLU A 509 -0.83 -4.95 -25.06
C GLU A 509 -1.12 -3.66 -25.87
N TYR A 510 -1.87 -2.72 -25.30
CA TYR A 510 -2.03 -1.39 -25.90
C TYR A 510 -0.67 -0.68 -26.05
N THR A 511 0.15 -0.67 -25.01
CA THR A 511 1.50 -0.08 -25.05
C THR A 511 2.38 -0.76 -26.12
N LEU A 512 2.37 -2.11 -26.21
CA LEU A 512 3.11 -2.83 -27.23
C LEU A 512 2.68 -2.44 -28.64
N ALA A 513 1.38 -2.30 -28.87
CA ALA A 513 0.85 -1.87 -30.16
C ALA A 513 1.32 -0.46 -30.53
N ARG A 514 1.30 0.47 -29.56
CA ARG A 514 1.78 1.85 -29.73
C ARG A 514 3.29 1.91 -30.02
N ALA A 515 4.10 1.13 -29.30
CA ALA A 515 5.55 1.09 -29.48
C ALA A 515 5.98 0.60 -30.91
N LEU A 516 5.14 -0.22 -31.54
CA LEU A 516 5.39 -0.69 -32.91
C LEU A 516 5.07 0.36 -33.97
N GLU A 517 4.33 1.43 -33.65
CA GLU A 517 4.08 2.51 -34.59
C GLU A 517 5.33 3.35 -34.84
N GLU A 518 5.43 3.95 -36.03
CA GLU A 518 6.50 4.92 -36.27
C GLU A 518 6.17 6.26 -35.62
N ASN A 519 7.19 6.91 -35.05
CA ASN A 519 7.08 8.22 -34.42
C ASN A 519 8.34 9.03 -34.73
N ILE A 520 8.19 10.07 -35.54
CA ILE A 520 9.30 10.97 -35.91
C ILE A 520 9.59 12.04 -34.85
N ALA A 521 8.76 12.15 -33.82
CA ALA A 521 8.96 13.08 -32.71
C ALA A 521 9.92 12.55 -31.64
N ILE A 522 10.30 11.26 -31.68
CA ILE A 522 11.21 10.68 -30.67
C ILE A 522 12.54 11.41 -30.65
N GLY A 523 12.94 11.86 -29.46
CA GLY A 523 14.19 12.59 -29.21
C GLY A 523 14.18 14.05 -29.65
N LYS A 524 13.05 14.57 -30.16
CA LYS A 524 12.91 15.94 -30.62
C LYS A 524 12.72 16.92 -29.46
N GLU A 525 13.23 18.15 -29.63
CA GLU A 525 13.15 19.20 -28.62
C GLU A 525 11.71 19.63 -28.36
N VAL A 526 11.36 19.79 -27.08
CA VAL A 526 10.04 20.20 -26.63
C VAL A 526 10.12 21.53 -25.88
N THR A 527 9.31 22.49 -26.30
CA THR A 527 9.06 23.73 -25.56
C THR A 527 7.67 23.68 -24.93
N LEU A 528 7.61 23.76 -23.60
CA LEU A 528 6.34 23.87 -22.86
C LEU A 528 5.98 25.34 -22.65
N LEU A 529 4.76 25.74 -23.00
CA LEU A 529 4.22 27.09 -22.75
C LEU A 529 3.47 27.17 -21.41
N GLN A 530 3.15 26.03 -20.83
CA GLN A 530 2.61 25.88 -19.46
C GLN A 530 3.56 25.00 -18.63
N LYS A 531 3.65 25.29 -17.33
CA LYS A 531 4.54 24.52 -16.45
C LYS A 531 3.90 23.23 -15.98
N PRO A 532 4.58 22.08 -16.15
CA PRO A 532 4.18 20.85 -15.49
C PRO A 532 4.43 20.96 -13.98
N LYS A 533 3.79 20.07 -13.22
CA LYS A 533 4.05 19.93 -11.80
C LYS A 533 4.54 18.52 -11.51
N LYS A 534 5.20 18.35 -10.34
CA LYS A 534 5.89 17.14 -9.85
C LYS A 534 5.30 15.79 -10.30
N TYR A 535 5.79 14.70 -9.81
CA TYR A 535 5.64 13.27 -10.07
C TYR A 535 6.58 12.74 -11.15
N ALA A 536 6.33 12.87 -12.44
CA ALA A 536 7.29 12.47 -13.50
C ALA A 536 8.41 13.50 -13.74
N GLY A 537 8.54 14.49 -12.86
CA GLY A 537 9.50 15.58 -12.99
C GLY A 537 8.97 16.73 -13.84
N GLU A 538 9.85 17.71 -14.10
CA GLU A 538 9.52 18.90 -14.91
C GLU A 538 10.21 18.86 -16.29
N ASN A 539 10.82 17.72 -16.66
CA ASN A 539 11.53 17.57 -17.92
C ASN A 539 10.55 17.47 -19.08
N PRO A 540 10.49 18.44 -20.00
CA PRO A 540 9.57 18.41 -21.13
C PRO A 540 9.83 17.23 -22.08
N GLN A 541 11.05 16.69 -22.12
CA GLN A 541 11.42 15.59 -23.01
C GLN A 541 10.72 14.27 -22.70
N VAL A 542 10.10 14.12 -21.54
CA VAL A 542 9.26 12.94 -21.20
C VAL A 542 8.19 12.66 -22.25
N ILE A 543 7.69 13.68 -22.96
CA ILE A 543 6.66 13.50 -23.99
C ILE A 543 7.19 13.19 -25.40
N THR A 544 8.52 13.04 -25.54
CA THR A 544 9.19 12.66 -26.81
C THR A 544 10.39 11.75 -26.58
N ASP A 545 10.59 11.14 -25.41
CA ASP A 545 11.76 10.32 -25.08
C ASP A 545 11.66 8.87 -25.57
N GLY A 546 10.47 8.46 -26.03
CA GLY A 546 10.21 7.10 -26.54
C GLY A 546 9.89 6.09 -25.44
N ALA A 547 9.84 6.51 -24.17
CA ALA A 547 9.33 5.73 -23.06
C ALA A 547 7.80 5.81 -23.01
N PHE A 548 7.16 4.80 -22.41
CA PHE A 548 5.70 4.73 -22.29
C PHE A 548 5.27 4.71 -20.82
N GLY A 549 4.22 5.46 -20.52
CA GLY A 549 3.64 5.55 -19.19
C GLY A 549 3.08 4.22 -18.69
N GLY A 550 3.26 3.97 -17.40
CA GLY A 550 2.65 2.86 -16.67
C GLY A 550 1.22 3.15 -16.23
N ALA A 551 0.63 2.22 -15.46
CA ALA A 551 -0.71 2.39 -14.88
C ALA A 551 -0.76 3.39 -13.71
N ASN A 552 0.39 3.95 -13.33
CA ASN A 552 0.55 4.93 -12.25
C ASN A 552 1.20 6.20 -12.81
N PHE A 553 0.73 7.37 -12.36
CA PHE A 553 1.25 8.67 -12.79
C PHE A 553 2.70 8.96 -12.36
N ASN A 554 3.31 8.12 -11.51
CA ASN A 554 4.74 8.20 -11.17
C ASN A 554 5.67 7.60 -12.23
N ALA A 555 5.12 6.92 -13.25
CA ALA A 555 5.88 6.16 -14.24
C ALA A 555 5.73 6.78 -15.64
N ASN A 556 6.71 7.55 -16.07
CA ASN A 556 6.85 8.12 -17.43
C ASN A 556 5.67 9.00 -17.92
N TRP A 557 5.12 9.80 -17.02
CA TRP A 557 4.04 10.75 -17.31
C TRP A 557 4.47 12.18 -16.98
N LEU A 558 4.07 13.15 -17.79
CA LEU A 558 4.22 14.58 -17.50
C LEU A 558 2.87 15.13 -17.03
N GLY A 559 2.84 15.73 -15.81
CA GLY A 559 1.60 16.12 -15.14
C GLY A 559 1.36 17.62 -15.08
N PHE A 560 0.09 18.05 -15.26
CA PHE A 560 -0.36 19.44 -15.18
C PHE A 560 -1.54 19.55 -14.21
N GLU A 561 -1.43 20.39 -13.18
CA GLU A 561 -2.45 20.56 -12.13
C GLU A 561 -3.20 21.87 -12.27
N GLY A 562 -4.48 21.84 -12.61
CA GLY A 562 -5.34 23.01 -12.75
C GLY A 562 -4.93 23.95 -13.90
N ASN A 563 -4.10 23.46 -14.83
CA ASN A 563 -3.70 24.17 -16.04
C ASN A 563 -3.64 23.21 -17.24
N ASP A 564 -3.62 23.76 -18.43
CA ASP A 564 -3.60 23.02 -19.68
C ASP A 564 -2.19 22.49 -20.01
N LEU A 565 -2.12 21.44 -20.82
CA LEU A 565 -0.92 21.15 -21.59
C LEU A 565 -0.87 22.11 -22.79
N GLU A 566 0.27 22.77 -23.00
CA GLU A 566 0.59 23.48 -24.22
C GLU A 566 2.05 23.24 -24.57
N ALA A 567 2.30 22.41 -25.61
CA ALA A 567 3.63 21.95 -26.01
C ALA A 567 3.88 22.22 -27.49
N ILE A 568 5.12 22.60 -27.80
CA ILE A 568 5.65 22.75 -29.15
C ILE A 568 6.81 21.76 -29.32
N ILE A 569 6.78 20.95 -30.39
CA ILE A 569 7.82 20.01 -30.77
C ILE A 569 8.51 20.53 -32.03
N ASP A 570 9.84 20.69 -32.03
CA ASP A 570 10.64 21.01 -33.22
C ASP A 570 11.11 19.72 -33.86
N LEU A 571 10.58 19.36 -35.04
CA LEU A 571 10.98 18.19 -35.83
C LEU A 571 12.36 18.37 -36.48
N GLU A 572 13.00 19.55 -36.33
CA GLU A 572 14.29 19.98 -36.91
C GLU A 572 14.22 20.29 -38.38
N ASP A 573 13.64 19.40 -39.18
CA ASP A 573 13.48 19.52 -40.63
C ASP A 573 12.01 19.64 -41.03
N ILE A 574 11.76 20.34 -42.13
CA ILE A 574 10.42 20.35 -42.74
C ILE A 574 10.11 18.95 -43.28
N THR A 575 9.18 18.24 -42.62
CA THR A 575 8.79 16.87 -42.94
C THR A 575 7.29 16.80 -43.28
N GLU A 576 6.92 15.88 -44.17
CA GLU A 576 5.51 15.61 -44.41
C GLU A 576 4.93 14.79 -43.27
N ILE A 577 3.85 15.30 -42.62
CA ILE A 577 3.15 14.66 -41.54
C ILE A 577 1.68 14.48 -41.90
N ARG A 578 1.04 13.42 -41.31
CA ARG A 578 -0.37 13.04 -41.61
C ARG A 578 -1.17 12.61 -40.39
N LEU A 579 -0.52 12.45 -39.26
CA LEU A 579 -1.14 12.06 -37.99
C LEU A 579 -0.36 12.64 -36.82
N ILE A 580 -1.11 13.16 -35.83
CA ILE A 580 -0.58 13.48 -34.51
C ILE A 580 -1.45 12.75 -33.48
N ALA A 581 -0.84 12.17 -32.46
CA ALA A 581 -1.53 11.52 -31.37
C ALA A 581 -0.81 11.76 -30.05
N CYS A 582 -1.56 11.85 -28.97
CA CYS A 582 -1.04 11.84 -27.61
C CYS A 582 -1.94 11.02 -26.70
N ASP A 583 -1.32 10.35 -25.74
CA ASP A 583 -2.00 9.48 -24.80
C ASP A 583 -2.11 10.15 -23.44
N PHE A 584 -3.26 9.98 -22.76
CA PHE A 584 -3.53 10.54 -21.45
C PHE A 584 -3.96 9.46 -20.48
N LEU A 585 -3.53 9.60 -19.21
CA LEU A 585 -3.89 8.73 -18.10
C LEU A 585 -5.12 9.28 -17.36
N GLN A 586 -5.99 8.37 -16.92
CA GLN A 586 -7.02 8.64 -15.93
C GLN A 586 -6.82 7.79 -14.70
N ILE A 587 -6.85 8.42 -13.51
CA ILE A 587 -6.95 7.76 -12.21
C ILE A 587 -7.96 8.56 -11.38
N VAL A 588 -9.23 8.18 -11.50
CA VAL A 588 -10.34 8.96 -10.95
C VAL A 588 -10.15 9.29 -9.48
N ASN A 589 -9.76 8.32 -8.65
CA ASN A 589 -9.59 8.51 -7.21
C ASN A 589 -8.46 9.49 -6.84
N HIS A 590 -7.56 9.80 -7.76
CA HIS A 590 -6.45 10.76 -7.55
C HIS A 590 -6.68 12.10 -8.27
N ILE A 591 -7.92 12.39 -8.68
CA ILE A 591 -8.30 13.62 -9.39
C ILE A 591 -7.54 13.75 -10.73
N VAL A 592 -7.14 12.63 -11.34
CA VAL A 592 -6.52 12.58 -12.66
C VAL A 592 -7.59 12.24 -13.68
N PHE A 593 -7.84 13.15 -14.62
CA PHE A 593 -8.89 12.99 -15.62
C PHE A 593 -8.34 13.16 -17.02
N PHE A 594 -9.04 12.61 -18.01
CA PHE A 594 -8.75 12.91 -19.38
C PHE A 594 -9.00 14.39 -19.70
N PRO A 595 -8.23 15.02 -20.60
CA PRO A 595 -8.53 16.37 -21.08
C PRO A 595 -9.93 16.42 -21.70
N THR A 596 -10.55 17.59 -21.66
CA THR A 596 -11.86 17.80 -22.28
C THR A 596 -11.79 17.72 -23.81
N ASP A 597 -10.67 18.17 -24.36
CA ASP A 597 -10.33 18.09 -25.78
C ASP A 597 -8.83 18.32 -25.99
N VAL A 598 -8.35 17.90 -27.18
CA VAL A 598 -6.97 18.15 -27.63
C VAL A 598 -7.02 18.81 -29.01
N LYS A 599 -6.29 19.93 -29.17
CA LYS A 599 -6.17 20.71 -30.40
C LYS A 599 -4.75 20.55 -30.96
N TYR A 600 -4.65 20.44 -32.27
CA TYR A 600 -3.41 20.24 -33.00
C TYR A 600 -3.18 21.36 -33.99
N TYR A 601 -1.92 21.79 -34.09
CA TYR A 601 -1.45 22.82 -34.99
C TYR A 601 -0.11 22.42 -35.61
N TYR A 602 0.23 22.98 -36.75
CA TYR A 602 1.54 22.83 -37.36
C TYR A 602 2.09 24.19 -37.83
N SER A 603 3.40 24.27 -38.00
CA SER A 603 4.07 25.44 -38.57
C SER A 603 5.33 25.00 -39.32
N GLU A 604 5.70 25.74 -40.39
CA GLU A 604 6.98 25.58 -41.08
C GLU A 604 8.08 26.48 -40.51
N ASP A 605 7.72 27.63 -39.87
CA ASP A 605 8.63 28.69 -39.41
C ASP A 605 8.71 28.85 -37.89
N GLY A 606 7.81 28.21 -37.14
CA GLY A 606 7.71 28.32 -35.67
C GLY A 606 6.99 29.58 -35.15
N GLU A 607 6.57 30.47 -36.07
CA GLU A 607 5.87 31.72 -35.74
C GLU A 607 4.39 31.64 -36.14
N ASN A 608 4.11 31.14 -37.33
CA ASN A 608 2.77 31.07 -37.89
C ASN A 608 2.17 29.66 -37.79
N TYR A 609 1.29 29.44 -36.80
CA TYR A 609 0.66 28.15 -36.56
C TYR A 609 -0.68 28.03 -37.27
N VAL A 610 -0.81 26.96 -38.08
CA VAL A 610 -2.06 26.60 -38.79
C VAL A 610 -2.78 25.53 -37.97
N TYR A 611 -4.07 25.76 -37.73
CA TYR A 611 -4.93 24.80 -37.04
C TYR A 611 -5.23 23.57 -37.91
N LEU A 612 -4.94 22.37 -37.37
CA LEU A 612 -5.21 21.08 -38.04
C LEU A 612 -6.56 20.50 -37.63
N GLY A 613 -6.89 20.56 -36.38
CA GLY A 613 -8.11 19.99 -35.87
C GLY A 613 -8.18 19.83 -34.36
N ARG A 614 -9.31 19.27 -33.89
CA ARG A 614 -9.61 19.03 -32.49
C ARG A 614 -10.16 17.60 -32.32
N VAL A 615 -9.77 16.96 -31.25
CA VAL A 615 -10.35 15.68 -30.80
C VAL A 615 -11.01 15.92 -29.45
N ASP A 616 -12.33 15.81 -29.41
CA ASP A 616 -13.11 15.95 -28.17
C ASP A 616 -13.08 14.65 -27.37
N ASN A 617 -13.02 14.77 -26.04
CA ASN A 617 -13.25 13.64 -25.17
C ASN A 617 -14.73 13.22 -25.24
N LYS A 618 -14.97 12.04 -25.78
CA LYS A 618 -16.33 11.49 -25.89
C LYS A 618 -16.77 10.68 -24.67
N ARG A 619 -15.88 10.48 -23.68
CA ARG A 619 -16.16 9.72 -22.47
C ARG A 619 -16.67 10.68 -21.39
N THR A 620 -17.94 10.51 -21.00
CA THR A 620 -18.50 11.27 -19.88
C THR A 620 -17.93 10.77 -18.58
N LEU A 621 -17.28 11.65 -17.82
CA LEU A 621 -16.79 11.35 -16.48
C LEU A 621 -17.95 11.25 -15.48
N THR A 622 -18.08 10.10 -14.82
CA THR A 622 -19.12 9.79 -13.82
C THR A 622 -18.54 9.02 -12.64
N LYS A 623 -19.33 8.79 -11.60
CA LYS A 623 -18.97 7.89 -10.48
C LYS A 623 -18.70 6.44 -10.91
N GLN A 624 -19.19 6.03 -12.08
CA GLN A 624 -19.03 4.69 -12.65
C GLN A 624 -17.91 4.61 -13.68
N SER A 625 -17.19 5.70 -13.93
CA SER A 625 -16.04 5.69 -14.84
C SER A 625 -14.97 4.73 -14.32
N LYS A 626 -14.26 4.07 -15.23
CA LYS A 626 -13.07 3.27 -14.87
C LYS A 626 -12.14 4.12 -14.03
N ILE A 627 -11.64 3.54 -12.93
CA ILE A 627 -10.71 4.26 -12.05
C ILE A 627 -9.40 4.50 -12.79
N ASN A 628 -8.76 3.43 -13.27
CA ASN A 628 -7.55 3.51 -14.08
C ASN A 628 -7.89 3.27 -15.55
N ASP A 629 -7.53 4.19 -16.42
CA ASP A 629 -7.75 4.04 -17.87
C ASP A 629 -6.74 4.88 -18.66
N ILE A 630 -6.55 4.54 -19.91
CA ILE A 630 -5.74 5.29 -20.87
C ILE A 630 -6.58 5.63 -22.10
N GLN A 631 -6.38 6.81 -22.66
CA GLN A 631 -7.06 7.22 -23.89
C GLN A 631 -6.09 7.92 -24.82
N SER A 632 -6.06 7.46 -26.08
CA SER A 632 -5.38 8.16 -27.16
C SER A 632 -6.28 9.19 -27.81
N PHE A 633 -5.77 10.39 -27.97
CA PHE A 633 -6.37 11.47 -28.77
C PHE A 633 -5.62 11.52 -30.11
N ARG A 634 -6.16 10.82 -31.12
CA ARG A 634 -5.54 10.64 -32.45
C ARG A 634 -6.25 11.52 -33.49
N HIS A 635 -5.49 12.31 -34.22
CA HIS A 635 -6.00 13.15 -35.28
C HIS A 635 -5.29 12.86 -36.59
N PRO A 636 -5.89 12.06 -37.50
CA PRO A 636 -5.41 11.91 -38.86
C PRO A 636 -5.90 13.09 -39.73
N PHE A 637 -5.05 13.55 -40.62
CA PHE A 637 -5.36 14.66 -41.54
C PHE A 637 -4.70 14.45 -42.90
N SER A 638 -5.04 15.25 -43.91
CA SER A 638 -4.37 15.27 -45.18
C SER A 638 -2.91 15.68 -45.02
N PRO A 639 -1.93 15.02 -45.71
CA PRO A 639 -0.52 15.34 -45.53
C PRO A 639 -0.21 16.85 -45.62
N VAL A 640 0.57 17.35 -44.69
CA VAL A 640 1.06 18.73 -44.63
C VAL A 640 2.55 18.73 -44.37
N LYS A 641 3.25 19.78 -44.83
CA LYS A 641 4.65 20.00 -44.51
C LYS A 641 4.76 20.79 -43.22
N ALA A 642 5.53 20.29 -42.24
CA ALA A 642 5.69 20.88 -40.95
C ALA A 642 7.12 20.70 -40.40
N ARG A 643 7.66 21.70 -39.78
CA ARG A 643 8.80 21.60 -38.86
C ARG A 643 8.38 21.62 -37.42
N PHE A 644 7.38 22.40 -37.08
CA PHE A 644 6.88 22.52 -35.70
C PHE A 644 5.47 21.96 -35.58
N VAL A 645 5.26 21.18 -34.54
CA VAL A 645 3.96 20.66 -34.14
C VAL A 645 3.58 21.24 -32.77
N LYS A 646 2.39 21.85 -32.67
CA LYS A 646 1.88 22.36 -31.40
C LYS A 646 0.66 21.55 -30.97
N VAL A 647 0.66 21.13 -29.69
CA VAL A 647 -0.44 20.37 -29.05
C VAL A 647 -0.95 21.18 -27.87
N VAL A 648 -2.27 21.33 -27.78
CA VAL A 648 -2.98 21.97 -26.66
C VAL A 648 -4.02 21.03 -26.13
N ALA A 649 -3.89 20.57 -24.88
CA ALA A 649 -4.90 19.73 -24.23
C ALA A 649 -5.54 20.49 -23.05
N ASN A 650 -6.84 20.71 -23.14
CA ASN A 650 -7.59 21.49 -22.15
C ASN A 650 -7.91 20.63 -20.91
N ASN A 651 -7.48 21.09 -19.76
CA ASN A 651 -7.82 20.48 -18.46
C ASN A 651 -9.29 20.73 -18.09
N MET A 652 -9.83 19.95 -17.18
CA MET A 652 -11.16 20.15 -16.58
C MET A 652 -11.15 21.23 -15.48
N ASP A 653 -9.97 21.74 -15.10
CA ASP A 653 -9.67 22.72 -14.05
C ASP A 653 -9.88 22.17 -12.62
N THR A 654 -11.07 21.65 -12.29
CA THR A 654 -11.39 21.18 -10.93
C THR A 654 -12.17 19.87 -10.92
N ALA A 655 -12.03 19.11 -9.85
CA ALA A 655 -12.79 17.89 -9.62
C ALA A 655 -14.30 18.17 -9.49
N PRO A 656 -15.16 17.32 -10.09
CA PRO A 656 -16.60 17.51 -10.08
C PRO A 656 -17.22 17.33 -8.68
N LEU A 657 -18.41 17.91 -8.46
CA LEU A 657 -19.07 17.94 -7.15
C LEU A 657 -19.35 16.57 -6.51
N TRP A 658 -19.45 15.51 -7.30
CA TRP A 658 -19.67 14.16 -6.80
C TRP A 658 -18.37 13.46 -6.33
N HIS A 659 -17.21 14.04 -6.64
CA HIS A 659 -15.92 13.48 -6.28
C HIS A 659 -15.55 13.81 -4.83
N HIS A 660 -14.82 12.93 -4.12
CA HIS A 660 -14.38 13.20 -2.75
C HIS A 660 -13.44 14.42 -2.63
N GLY A 661 -12.71 14.76 -3.71
CA GLY A 661 -11.89 15.97 -3.84
C GLY A 661 -12.61 17.11 -4.55
N ALA A 662 -13.95 17.21 -4.46
CA ALA A 662 -14.75 18.23 -5.17
C ALA A 662 -14.18 19.65 -5.02
N GLY A 663 -13.96 20.32 -6.15
CA GLY A 663 -13.43 21.68 -6.18
C GLY A 663 -11.91 21.80 -6.04
N LEU A 664 -11.18 20.71 -5.78
CA LEU A 664 -9.71 20.70 -5.86
C LEU A 664 -9.27 20.76 -7.32
N PRO A 665 -8.06 21.32 -7.61
CA PRO A 665 -7.52 21.32 -8.95
C PRO A 665 -7.42 19.90 -9.53
N SER A 666 -7.84 19.72 -10.77
CA SER A 666 -7.71 18.44 -11.48
C SER A 666 -6.37 18.35 -12.19
N TRP A 667 -5.95 17.10 -12.42
CA TRP A 667 -4.72 16.79 -13.14
C TRP A 667 -5.03 16.23 -14.51
N ILE A 668 -4.19 16.57 -15.49
CA ILE A 668 -3.99 15.82 -16.72
C ILE A 668 -2.56 15.28 -16.73
N PHE A 669 -2.39 14.01 -17.14
CA PHE A 669 -1.10 13.39 -17.34
C PHE A 669 -0.97 12.92 -18.78
N VAL A 670 0.07 13.40 -19.46
CA VAL A 670 0.38 13.09 -20.86
C VAL A 670 1.61 12.22 -20.95
N ASP A 671 1.56 11.27 -21.85
CA ASP A 671 2.65 10.39 -22.27
C ASP A 671 3.21 10.87 -23.64
N GLU A 672 3.78 9.98 -24.40
CA GLU A 672 4.37 10.23 -25.71
C GLU A 672 3.44 10.97 -26.69
N ILE A 673 3.94 12.06 -27.25
CA ILE A 673 3.34 12.70 -28.42
C ILE A 673 3.95 12.07 -29.66
N SER A 674 3.14 11.39 -30.45
CA SER A 674 3.58 10.76 -31.70
C SER A 674 3.18 11.55 -32.91
N VAL A 675 4.12 11.70 -33.86
CA VAL A 675 3.94 12.35 -35.14
C VAL A 675 4.33 11.37 -36.24
N GLN A 676 3.42 11.19 -37.26
CA GLN A 676 3.63 10.28 -38.38
C GLN A 676 3.43 10.98 -39.69
#